data_b798bcafe54e0f5f1d0c153432cb1e2d
#
_entry.id   b798bcafe54e0f5f1d0c153432cb1e2d
#
_cell.length_a   1.000
_cell.length_b   1.000
_cell.length_c   1.000
_cell.angle_alpha   90.00
_cell.angle_beta   90.00
_cell.angle_gamma   90.00
#
_symmetry.space_group_name_H-M   'P 1'
#
loop_
_entity.id
_entity.type
_entity.pdbx_description
1 polymer ?
#
loop_
_entity_poly.entity_id
_entity_poly.type
_entity_poly.pdbx_seq_one_letter_code
_entity_poly.pdbx_strand_id
1 'polypeptide(L)'
;MRKSFKIILVSLLFILLYQERGFAQFTSLGTDPSSAKWLELKSEHYTMIYPEEVDSLARKYLFLLEDGRDNILSGLRIDPKPIPVILHPYTTASNGSVIWAPRRMELFTTPPAYSNFAINWEESLVNHELRHVGQMEHYTKQFFGGLSKVIGESSVGLAMGFQASSWMMEADAVIRETILSNSGRGRDATFLMPLRSAFLEKSPRTYDNWRWGSYDYYKPSKYAFGYLVAGYLQLNSENYNAMSDILIRLNHYWYNWNQWVLAFKGASKGNTARRNYRGAKAFATSLWSEDYQQRMPYTIFDQISDHKDRTYYEYSSPIPTDNNGVIALKSGYSTHNKLVLIDEDGKEKSLRPFSTTSSKLYPVDGGFYWSELIPDVRWELKDYSIIRFYDLESKKIKNITSKSRYFNPMPHPSEELLSVIEYPIKGGSNLVIINSKTGEKIFEKGAPMNGQLRESVWVGNDLYAITTTDKGQGIYKLEDINPNSDSFNNETSWVVELPEQYQRIESLRVKDDKSFLFASDVDGVHNIYSYDVESHTPTRIVNARFGAFQPILDKNGDLLLSDYKTAGYDVVKVKKEHFDTVVTDFSKPHKYYFAEALTAQAQEHLTPKDSVASDKLFNEIQSLEAKKYSKAGHLFNFHSWAPFYYNVDRIMDMS
;
A
#
# COMPACT_ATOMS: atom_id res chain seq x y z
N MET A 1 -32.03 -29.19 -44.31
CA MET A 1 -30.67 -28.65 -44.08
C MET A 1 -30.46 -27.20 -44.59
N ARG A 2 -30.75 -26.83 -45.84
CA ARG A 2 -30.55 -25.44 -46.32
C ARG A 2 -31.39 -24.35 -45.64
N LYS A 3 -32.63 -24.67 -45.20
CA LYS A 3 -33.47 -23.70 -44.45
C LYS A 3 -33.00 -23.48 -43.04
N SER A 4 -32.56 -24.54 -42.33
CA SER A 4 -32.04 -24.44 -40.96
C SER A 4 -30.73 -23.68 -40.90
N PHE A 5 -29.86 -23.85 -41.92
CA PHE A 5 -28.58 -23.09 -42.01
C PHE A 5 -28.83 -21.60 -42.25
N LYS A 6 -29.84 -21.24 -43.05
CA LYS A 6 -30.20 -19.83 -43.24
C LYS A 6 -30.75 -19.18 -42.00
N ILE A 7 -31.56 -19.94 -41.20
CA ILE A 7 -32.09 -19.44 -39.93
C ILE A 7 -30.96 -19.23 -38.93
N ILE A 8 -30.02 -20.17 -38.81
CA ILE A 8 -28.84 -20.02 -37.93
C ILE A 8 -27.99 -18.84 -38.38
N LEU A 9 -27.72 -18.65 -39.69
CA LEU A 9 -26.97 -17.54 -40.21
C LEU A 9 -27.66 -16.19 -39.95
N VAL A 10 -28.98 -16.12 -40.12
CA VAL A 10 -29.79 -14.92 -39.85
C VAL A 10 -29.84 -14.64 -38.35
N SER A 11 -29.96 -15.68 -37.50
CA SER A 11 -29.90 -15.51 -36.03
C SER A 11 -28.51 -15.05 -35.57
N LEU A 12 -27.43 -15.58 -36.13
CA LEU A 12 -26.07 -15.10 -35.89
C LEU A 12 -25.87 -13.66 -36.38
N LEU A 13 -26.40 -13.30 -37.54
CA LEU A 13 -26.37 -11.91 -38.05
C LEU A 13 -27.20 -10.97 -37.17
N PHE A 14 -28.37 -11.44 -36.64
CA PHE A 14 -29.18 -10.69 -35.71
C PHE A 14 -28.48 -10.52 -34.35
N ILE A 15 -27.76 -11.53 -33.85
CA ILE A 15 -26.94 -11.45 -32.63
C ILE A 15 -25.75 -10.50 -32.85
N LEU A 16 -25.13 -10.48 -34.03
CA LEU A 16 -24.08 -9.54 -34.40
C LEU A 16 -24.57 -8.11 -34.65
N LEU A 17 -25.84 -7.94 -35.09
CA LEU A 17 -26.46 -6.63 -35.31
C LEU A 17 -27.18 -6.07 -34.08
N TYR A 18 -27.64 -6.95 -33.17
CA TYR A 18 -28.06 -6.60 -31.82
C TYR A 18 -26.85 -6.59 -30.87
N GLN A 19 -25.79 -5.95 -31.28
CA GLN A 19 -24.99 -5.27 -30.28
C GLN A 19 -25.92 -4.17 -29.76
N GLU A 20 -26.63 -4.48 -28.65
CA GLU A 20 -27.01 -3.44 -27.75
C GLU A 20 -25.81 -2.49 -27.73
N ARG A 21 -26.02 -1.26 -28.13
CA ARG A 21 -25.15 -0.17 -27.71
C ARG A 21 -25.24 -0.18 -26.19
N GLY A 22 -24.51 -1.16 -25.59
CA GLY A 22 -24.09 -0.99 -24.24
C GLY A 22 -23.45 0.38 -24.31
N PHE A 23 -24.09 1.34 -23.71
CA PHE A 23 -23.45 2.57 -23.37
C PHE A 23 -22.26 2.11 -22.55
N ALA A 24 -21.13 1.91 -23.23
CA ALA A 24 -19.85 1.93 -22.61
C ALA A 24 -19.83 3.32 -21.99
N GLN A 25 -20.20 3.37 -20.73
CA GLN A 25 -20.32 4.59 -19.93
C GLN A 25 -18.97 5.28 -19.80
N PHE A 26 -17.94 4.70 -20.36
CA PHE A 26 -16.60 5.21 -20.42
C PHE A 26 -16.02 4.94 -21.80
N THR A 27 -16.26 5.83 -22.72
CA THR A 27 -15.17 6.18 -23.57
C THR A 27 -14.13 6.82 -22.65
N SER A 28 -13.14 6.08 -22.19
CA SER A 28 -11.95 6.66 -21.63
C SER A 28 -11.43 7.64 -22.68
N LEU A 29 -11.37 8.91 -22.35
CA LEU A 29 -10.93 9.96 -23.28
C LEU A 29 -9.43 9.82 -23.61
N GLY A 30 -8.77 8.87 -22.97
CA GLY A 30 -7.36 8.49 -23.06
C GLY A 30 -6.85 8.15 -21.67
N THR A 31 -5.99 7.16 -21.58
CA THR A 31 -5.37 6.77 -20.30
C THR A 31 -4.32 7.79 -19.88
N ASP A 32 -3.27 7.96 -20.67
CA ASP A 32 -2.18 8.90 -20.41
C ASP A 32 -2.25 10.13 -21.33
N PRO A 33 -1.61 11.25 -20.94
CA PRO A 33 -1.59 12.47 -21.76
C PRO A 33 -1.09 12.20 -23.20
N SER A 34 -1.85 12.66 -24.18
CA SER A 34 -1.47 12.49 -25.60
C SER A 34 -0.17 13.19 -25.98
N SER A 35 0.24 14.21 -25.21
CA SER A 35 1.49 14.94 -25.37
C SER A 35 2.73 14.15 -24.95
N ALA A 36 2.55 13.07 -24.18
CA ALA A 36 3.66 12.24 -23.72
C ALA A 36 4.42 11.64 -24.92
N LYS A 37 5.72 11.83 -24.92
CA LYS A 37 6.63 11.21 -25.86
C LYS A 37 7.10 9.88 -25.28
N TRP A 38 6.72 8.80 -25.92
CA TRP A 38 7.00 7.45 -25.42
C TRP A 38 8.31 6.91 -25.98
N LEU A 39 9.10 6.32 -25.11
CA LEU A 39 10.31 5.56 -25.42
C LEU A 39 10.12 4.09 -25.10
N GLU A 40 10.95 3.25 -25.72
CA GLU A 40 11.12 1.84 -25.37
C GLU A 40 12.58 1.52 -25.07
N LEU A 41 12.78 0.70 -24.05
CA LEU A 41 14.08 0.19 -23.64
C LEU A 41 13.98 -1.33 -23.50
N LYS A 42 14.85 -2.10 -24.14
CA LYS A 42 14.80 -3.56 -24.18
C LYS A 42 15.96 -4.18 -23.45
N SER A 43 15.66 -5.12 -22.55
CA SER A 43 16.59 -6.04 -21.94
C SER A 43 16.28 -7.48 -22.38
N GLU A 44 16.86 -8.46 -21.72
CA GLU A 44 16.65 -9.87 -22.04
C GLU A 44 15.20 -10.30 -21.79
N HIS A 45 14.59 -9.88 -20.64
CA HIS A 45 13.28 -10.36 -20.23
C HIS A 45 12.17 -9.30 -20.29
N TYR A 46 12.53 -8.02 -20.46
CA TYR A 46 11.56 -6.93 -20.40
C TYR A 46 11.68 -5.94 -21.54
N THR A 47 10.53 -5.40 -21.96
CA THR A 47 10.47 -4.23 -22.82
C THR A 47 9.79 -3.12 -22.04
N MET A 48 10.58 -2.18 -21.50
CA MET A 48 10.06 -1.01 -20.79
C MET A 48 9.49 -0.01 -21.81
N ILE A 49 8.26 0.47 -21.56
CA ILE A 49 7.57 1.49 -22.37
C ILE A 49 7.21 2.63 -21.40
N TYR A 50 7.73 3.82 -21.65
CA TYR A 50 7.65 4.90 -20.68
C TYR A 50 7.73 6.29 -21.33
N PRO A 51 7.19 7.35 -20.70
CA PRO A 51 7.40 8.73 -21.13
C PRO A 51 8.86 9.17 -21.00
N GLU A 52 9.38 9.90 -22.02
CA GLU A 52 10.77 10.36 -22.11
C GLU A 52 11.27 11.04 -20.81
N GLU A 53 10.41 11.76 -20.13
CA GLU A 53 10.76 12.51 -18.90
C GLU A 53 11.10 11.65 -17.68
N VAL A 54 10.83 10.31 -17.73
CA VAL A 54 11.10 9.35 -16.65
C VAL A 54 12.14 8.31 -17.03
N ASP A 55 13.07 8.60 -17.96
CA ASP A 55 14.09 7.66 -18.43
C ASP A 55 14.95 7.08 -17.30
N SER A 56 15.43 7.92 -16.38
CA SER A 56 16.22 7.46 -15.24
C SER A 56 15.44 6.50 -14.33
N LEU A 57 14.15 6.79 -14.08
CA LEU A 57 13.28 5.93 -13.29
C LEU A 57 12.98 4.61 -14.02
N ALA A 58 12.78 4.65 -15.34
CA ALA A 58 12.58 3.46 -16.15
C ALA A 58 13.79 2.51 -16.10
N ARG A 59 15.01 3.04 -16.14
CA ARG A 59 16.24 2.26 -15.97
C ARG A 59 16.36 1.65 -14.57
N LYS A 60 15.95 2.39 -13.53
CA LYS A 60 15.88 1.87 -12.15
C LYS A 60 14.92 0.68 -12.06
N TYR A 61 13.71 0.80 -12.60
CA TYR A 61 12.74 -0.31 -12.62
C TYR A 61 13.26 -1.51 -13.43
N LEU A 62 13.87 -1.26 -14.59
CA LEU A 62 14.44 -2.32 -15.41
C LEU A 62 15.56 -3.08 -14.67
N PHE A 63 16.42 -2.35 -13.98
CA PHE A 63 17.46 -2.94 -13.13
C PHE A 63 16.85 -3.81 -12.02
N LEU A 64 15.86 -3.30 -11.28
CA LEU A 64 15.22 -4.07 -10.20
C LEU A 64 14.51 -5.33 -10.71
N LEU A 65 13.90 -5.26 -11.89
CA LEU A 65 13.23 -6.40 -12.53
C LEU A 65 14.22 -7.50 -12.94
N GLU A 66 15.35 -7.13 -13.56
CA GLU A 66 16.37 -8.11 -14.00
C GLU A 66 17.17 -8.66 -12.82
N ASP A 67 17.65 -7.79 -11.90
CA ASP A 67 18.47 -8.18 -10.73
C ASP A 67 17.69 -9.08 -9.74
N GLY A 68 16.39 -8.76 -9.54
CA GLY A 68 15.52 -9.52 -8.63
C GLY A 68 14.88 -10.77 -9.23
N ARG A 69 14.92 -10.96 -10.56
CA ARG A 69 14.09 -11.91 -11.29
C ARG A 69 14.14 -13.33 -10.74
N ASP A 70 15.31 -13.90 -10.59
CA ASP A 70 15.47 -15.29 -10.20
C ASP A 70 14.95 -15.54 -8.78
N ASN A 71 15.26 -14.65 -7.86
CA ASN A 71 14.80 -14.72 -6.49
C ASN A 71 13.30 -14.49 -6.35
N ILE A 72 12.72 -13.55 -7.13
CA ILE A 72 11.28 -13.29 -7.12
C ILE A 72 10.50 -14.49 -7.68
N LEU A 73 10.98 -15.11 -8.74
CA LEU A 73 10.34 -16.27 -9.38
C LEU A 73 10.67 -17.60 -8.70
N SER A 74 11.66 -17.64 -7.79
CA SER A 74 12.07 -18.86 -7.08
C SER A 74 10.86 -19.55 -6.44
N GLY A 75 10.86 -20.88 -6.51
CA GLY A 75 9.76 -21.71 -6.01
C GLY A 75 8.54 -21.82 -6.92
N LEU A 76 8.42 -21.02 -8.00
CA LEU A 76 7.35 -21.19 -8.98
C LEU A 76 7.65 -22.28 -10.03
N ARG A 77 8.90 -22.67 -10.22
CA ARG A 77 9.33 -23.69 -11.20
C ARG A 77 8.82 -23.40 -12.61
N ILE A 78 8.88 -22.15 -13.00
CA ILE A 78 8.48 -21.65 -14.31
C ILE A 78 9.39 -20.51 -14.73
N ASP A 79 9.65 -20.45 -16.00
CA ASP A 79 10.38 -19.35 -16.65
C ASP A 79 9.40 -18.57 -17.56
N PRO A 80 8.98 -17.38 -17.16
CA PRO A 80 8.05 -16.57 -17.94
C PRO A 80 8.73 -16.03 -19.22
N LYS A 81 7.97 -15.98 -20.30
CA LYS A 81 8.41 -15.31 -21.53
C LYS A 81 8.63 -13.82 -21.28
N PRO A 82 9.46 -13.13 -22.09
CA PRO A 82 9.62 -11.68 -22.01
C PRO A 82 8.29 -10.94 -22.04
N ILE A 83 8.16 -9.88 -21.24
CA ILE A 83 6.91 -9.13 -21.05
C ILE A 83 7.12 -7.62 -21.22
N PRO A 84 6.19 -6.89 -21.88
CA PRO A 84 6.20 -5.44 -21.87
C PRO A 84 5.81 -4.91 -20.49
N VAL A 85 6.51 -3.87 -20.04
CA VAL A 85 6.29 -3.15 -18.77
C VAL A 85 6.02 -1.68 -19.10
N ILE A 86 4.89 -1.16 -18.66
CA ILE A 86 4.46 0.21 -18.95
C ILE A 86 4.54 1.02 -17.66
N LEU A 87 5.19 2.19 -17.71
CA LEU A 87 5.22 3.11 -16.57
C LEU A 87 4.19 4.22 -16.73
N HIS A 88 3.43 4.45 -15.65
CA HIS A 88 2.41 5.51 -15.53
C HIS A 88 2.81 6.53 -14.47
N PRO A 89 3.56 7.61 -14.84
CA PRO A 89 4.08 8.56 -13.87
C PRO A 89 3.11 9.72 -13.56
N TYR A 90 2.05 9.91 -14.36
CA TYR A 90 1.19 11.08 -14.25
C TYR A 90 0.12 10.96 -13.18
N THR A 91 -0.21 9.74 -12.76
CA THR A 91 -1.14 9.51 -11.64
C THR A 91 -0.45 9.65 -10.29
N THR A 92 -1.20 10.05 -9.28
CA THR A 92 -0.80 10.02 -7.86
C THR A 92 -1.20 8.72 -7.18
N ALA A 93 -1.86 7.81 -7.89
CA ALA A 93 -2.15 6.48 -7.40
C ALA A 93 -0.88 5.64 -7.29
N SER A 94 -0.78 4.86 -6.21
CA SER A 94 0.31 3.92 -5.97
C SER A 94 -0.24 2.52 -6.18
N ASN A 95 0.04 1.92 -7.32
CA ASN A 95 -0.47 0.60 -7.70
C ASN A 95 0.44 -0.09 -8.72
N GLY A 96 0.18 -1.36 -8.95
CA GLY A 96 0.70 -2.14 -10.05
C GLY A 96 -0.34 -3.14 -10.53
N SER A 97 -0.15 -3.68 -11.70
CA SER A 97 -1.00 -4.75 -12.20
C SER A 97 -0.30 -5.58 -13.28
N VAL A 98 -0.59 -6.86 -13.31
CA VAL A 98 -0.25 -7.75 -14.41
C VAL A 98 -1.52 -8.13 -15.15
N ILE A 99 -1.59 -7.75 -16.41
CA ILE A 99 -2.75 -7.96 -17.27
C ILE A 99 -2.40 -8.96 -18.34
N TRP A 100 -3.31 -9.85 -18.70
CA TRP A 100 -3.03 -10.95 -19.62
C TRP A 100 -3.80 -10.93 -20.95
N ALA A 101 -4.49 -9.87 -21.24
CA ALA A 101 -5.16 -9.70 -22.52
C ALA A 101 -5.28 -8.21 -22.89
N PRO A 102 -4.30 -7.58 -23.53
CA PRO A 102 -2.98 -8.10 -23.93
C PRO A 102 -2.01 -8.22 -22.72
N ARG A 103 -1.11 -9.19 -22.82
CA ARG A 103 -0.13 -9.51 -21.77
C ARG A 103 0.84 -8.35 -21.55
N ARG A 104 0.84 -7.79 -20.34
CA ARG A 104 1.71 -6.68 -19.91
C ARG A 104 1.73 -6.52 -18.39
N MET A 105 2.72 -5.80 -17.92
CA MET A 105 2.79 -5.28 -16.55
C MET A 105 2.63 -3.76 -16.61
N GLU A 106 1.82 -3.18 -15.73
CA GLU A 106 1.65 -1.73 -15.58
C GLU A 106 2.10 -1.32 -14.18
N LEU A 107 2.99 -0.32 -14.10
CA LEU A 107 3.58 0.15 -12.85
C LEU A 107 3.29 1.64 -12.67
N PHE A 108 2.68 1.99 -11.55
CA PHE A 108 2.39 3.36 -11.16
C PHE A 108 3.52 3.85 -10.27
N THR A 109 4.23 4.89 -10.71
CA THR A 109 5.53 5.23 -10.15
C THR A 109 5.47 6.08 -8.88
N THR A 110 4.30 6.64 -8.54
CA THR A 110 4.16 7.47 -7.35
C THR A 110 4.15 6.62 -6.08
N PRO A 111 5.03 6.91 -5.10
CA PRO A 111 5.01 6.21 -3.82
C PRO A 111 3.70 6.44 -3.05
N PRO A 112 3.26 5.48 -2.22
CA PRO A 112 2.06 5.63 -1.40
C PRO A 112 2.27 6.72 -0.33
N ALA A 113 1.51 7.82 -0.43
CA ALA A 113 1.66 8.97 0.46
C ALA A 113 1.12 8.72 1.88
N TYR A 114 0.17 7.79 2.04
CA TYR A 114 -0.58 7.58 3.28
C TYR A 114 -0.40 6.19 3.89
N SER A 115 0.29 5.29 3.21
CA SER A 115 0.59 3.94 3.69
C SER A 115 2.10 3.73 3.62
N ASN A 116 2.74 3.71 4.78
CA ASN A 116 4.19 3.80 4.88
C ASN A 116 4.79 2.48 5.32
N PHE A 117 5.08 1.59 4.37
CA PHE A 117 5.99 0.48 4.67
C PHE A 117 7.45 0.99 4.66
N ALA A 118 8.30 0.40 5.50
CA ALA A 118 9.71 0.76 5.59
C ALA A 118 10.55 0.15 4.44
N ILE A 119 10.03 0.22 3.22
CA ILE A 119 10.67 -0.26 1.99
C ILE A 119 10.42 0.74 0.86
N ASN A 120 11.39 0.91 -0.02
CA ASN A 120 11.24 1.74 -1.21
C ASN A 120 10.11 1.21 -2.10
N TRP A 121 9.30 2.14 -2.64
CA TRP A 121 8.13 1.80 -3.44
C TRP A 121 8.47 0.95 -4.67
N GLU A 122 9.50 1.32 -5.40
CA GLU A 122 9.91 0.64 -6.63
C GLU A 122 10.30 -0.81 -6.36
N GLU A 123 11.04 -1.08 -5.30
CA GLU A 123 11.44 -2.43 -4.90
C GLU A 123 10.23 -3.26 -4.46
N SER A 124 9.38 -2.68 -3.61
CA SER A 124 8.15 -3.33 -3.14
C SER A 124 7.25 -3.72 -4.32
N LEU A 125 7.06 -2.79 -5.26
CA LEU A 125 6.21 -2.98 -6.43
C LEU A 125 6.74 -4.06 -7.38
N VAL A 126 8.04 -4.02 -7.67
CA VAL A 126 8.69 -5.03 -8.52
C VAL A 126 8.60 -6.42 -7.90
N ASN A 127 8.92 -6.55 -6.61
CA ASN A 127 8.86 -7.83 -5.90
C ASN A 127 7.45 -8.44 -5.92
N HIS A 128 6.42 -7.61 -5.89
CA HIS A 128 5.03 -8.04 -5.92
C HIS A 128 4.56 -8.41 -7.34
N GLU A 129 4.67 -7.47 -8.28
CA GLU A 129 4.09 -7.63 -9.61
C GLU A 129 4.80 -8.68 -10.47
N LEU A 130 6.13 -8.78 -10.36
CA LEU A 130 6.86 -9.82 -11.09
C LEU A 130 6.48 -11.23 -10.60
N ARG A 131 6.13 -11.38 -9.33
CA ARG A 131 5.60 -12.66 -8.81
C ARG A 131 4.31 -13.06 -9.53
N HIS A 132 3.41 -12.09 -9.79
CA HIS A 132 2.19 -12.33 -10.55
C HIS A 132 2.47 -12.76 -11.99
N VAL A 133 3.50 -12.23 -12.65
CA VAL A 133 3.90 -12.69 -13.99
C VAL A 133 4.20 -14.18 -13.98
N GLY A 134 4.99 -14.67 -13.01
CA GLY A 134 5.28 -16.09 -12.89
C GLY A 134 4.06 -16.94 -12.57
N GLN A 135 3.19 -16.48 -11.67
CA GLN A 135 1.94 -17.18 -11.34
C GLN A 135 1.03 -17.32 -12.57
N MET A 136 0.82 -16.24 -13.31
CA MET A 136 -0.05 -16.22 -14.48
C MET A 136 0.52 -17.03 -15.65
N GLU A 137 1.85 -17.12 -15.79
CA GLU A 137 2.50 -17.95 -16.81
C GLU A 137 2.11 -19.45 -16.66
N HIS A 138 1.81 -19.93 -15.46
CA HIS A 138 1.29 -21.30 -15.26
C HIS A 138 0.00 -21.57 -16.04
N TYR A 139 -0.88 -20.58 -16.15
CA TYR A 139 -2.14 -20.70 -16.91
C TYR A 139 -1.96 -20.74 -18.42
N THR A 140 -0.74 -20.49 -18.92
CA THR A 140 -0.40 -20.68 -20.35
C THR A 140 0.06 -22.10 -20.67
N LYS A 141 0.07 -22.99 -19.71
CA LYS A 141 0.54 -24.38 -19.87
C LYS A 141 -0.65 -25.36 -19.97
N GLN A 142 -0.34 -26.59 -20.34
CA GLN A 142 -1.29 -27.70 -20.40
C GLN A 142 -2.56 -27.39 -21.24
N PHE A 143 -3.76 -27.68 -20.71
CA PHE A 143 -5.02 -27.48 -21.40
C PHE A 143 -5.24 -26.03 -21.85
N PHE A 144 -5.06 -25.06 -20.93
CA PHE A 144 -5.28 -23.66 -21.25
C PHE A 144 -4.24 -23.11 -22.23
N GLY A 145 -3.02 -23.63 -22.22
CA GLY A 145 -2.01 -23.35 -23.24
C GLY A 145 -2.38 -23.89 -24.62
N GLY A 146 -3.03 -25.05 -24.70
CA GLY A 146 -3.64 -25.56 -25.92
C GLY A 146 -4.81 -24.68 -26.41
N LEU A 147 -5.70 -24.32 -25.49
CA LEU A 147 -6.86 -23.48 -25.74
C LEU A 147 -6.47 -22.06 -26.21
N SER A 148 -5.35 -21.53 -25.74
CA SER A 148 -4.85 -20.21 -26.16
C SER A 148 -4.51 -20.12 -27.66
N LYS A 149 -4.22 -21.24 -28.31
CA LYS A 149 -4.01 -21.28 -29.76
C LYS A 149 -5.32 -21.06 -30.55
N VAL A 150 -6.46 -21.26 -29.90
CA VAL A 150 -7.80 -21.14 -30.52
C VAL A 150 -8.48 -19.83 -30.12
N ILE A 151 -8.48 -19.49 -28.84
CA ILE A 151 -9.16 -18.29 -28.31
C ILE A 151 -8.20 -17.22 -27.79
N GLY A 152 -6.89 -17.34 -28.09
CA GLY A 152 -5.88 -16.38 -27.71
C GLY A 152 -5.70 -16.25 -26.19
N GLU A 153 -5.26 -15.09 -25.75
CA GLU A 153 -4.98 -14.80 -24.34
C GLU A 153 -6.24 -14.84 -23.44
N SER A 154 -7.43 -14.80 -24.02
CA SER A 154 -8.70 -15.01 -23.29
C SER A 154 -8.76 -16.35 -22.56
N SER A 155 -7.98 -17.36 -23.01
CA SER A 155 -7.86 -18.65 -22.32
C SER A 155 -7.28 -18.52 -20.92
N VAL A 156 -6.35 -17.60 -20.71
CA VAL A 156 -5.76 -17.31 -19.38
C VAL A 156 -6.79 -16.65 -18.50
N GLY A 157 -7.59 -15.71 -19.01
CA GLY A 157 -8.73 -15.12 -18.29
C GLY A 157 -9.74 -16.17 -17.83
N LEU A 158 -10.06 -17.14 -18.69
CA LEU A 158 -10.92 -18.27 -18.32
C LEU A 158 -10.29 -19.12 -17.22
N ALA A 159 -8.99 -19.48 -17.36
CA ALA A 159 -8.29 -20.24 -16.34
C ALA A 159 -8.29 -19.51 -14.98
N MET A 160 -8.04 -18.22 -14.98
CA MET A 160 -8.09 -17.39 -13.77
C MET A 160 -9.49 -17.38 -13.16
N GLY A 161 -10.54 -17.18 -13.93
CA GLY A 161 -11.93 -17.20 -13.44
C GLY A 161 -12.34 -18.52 -12.78
N PHE A 162 -11.83 -19.66 -13.27
CA PHE A 162 -12.16 -20.99 -12.74
C PHE A 162 -11.19 -21.46 -11.65
N GLN A 163 -9.93 -21.06 -11.69
CA GLN A 163 -8.86 -21.64 -10.89
C GLN A 163 -8.16 -20.64 -9.97
N ALA A 164 -8.08 -19.34 -10.34
CA ALA A 164 -7.41 -18.39 -9.50
C ALA A 164 -8.29 -18.03 -8.30
N SER A 165 -7.76 -18.25 -7.10
CA SER A 165 -8.30 -17.59 -5.92
C SER A 165 -7.44 -16.36 -5.67
N SER A 166 -8.02 -15.18 -5.79
CA SER A 166 -7.28 -13.92 -5.63
C SER A 166 -6.49 -13.88 -4.31
N TRP A 167 -7.08 -14.35 -3.19
CA TRP A 167 -6.38 -14.37 -1.91
C TRP A 167 -5.10 -15.22 -1.93
N MET A 168 -5.05 -16.29 -2.71
CA MET A 168 -3.90 -17.19 -2.77
C MET A 168 -2.77 -16.59 -3.61
N MET A 169 -3.10 -15.98 -4.76
CA MET A 169 -2.09 -15.32 -5.60
C MET A 169 -1.47 -14.14 -4.87
N GLU A 170 -2.30 -13.30 -4.24
CA GLU A 170 -1.83 -12.17 -3.44
C GLU A 170 -1.01 -12.62 -2.22
N ALA A 171 -1.41 -13.72 -1.59
CA ALA A 171 -0.68 -14.31 -0.47
C ALA A 171 0.76 -14.68 -0.84
N ASP A 172 0.93 -15.36 -1.98
CA ASP A 172 2.24 -15.80 -2.44
C ASP A 172 3.13 -14.60 -2.82
N ALA A 173 2.55 -13.55 -3.40
CA ALA A 173 3.28 -12.30 -3.68
C ALA A 173 3.72 -11.63 -2.36
N VAL A 174 2.85 -11.54 -1.35
CA VAL A 174 3.20 -10.99 -0.03
C VAL A 174 4.25 -11.85 0.70
N ILE A 175 4.16 -13.17 0.60
CA ILE A 175 5.20 -14.07 1.15
C ILE A 175 6.54 -13.76 0.49
N ARG A 176 6.55 -13.57 -0.84
CA ARG A 176 7.77 -13.31 -1.59
C ARG A 176 8.40 -11.96 -1.23
N GLU A 177 7.64 -10.88 -1.20
CA GLU A 177 8.15 -9.57 -0.77
C GLU A 177 8.66 -9.60 0.68
N THR A 178 8.02 -10.38 1.57
CA THR A 178 8.45 -10.54 2.97
C THR A 178 9.76 -11.31 3.09
N ILE A 179 9.96 -12.34 2.27
CA ILE A 179 11.19 -13.15 2.25
C ILE A 179 12.36 -12.34 1.68
N LEU A 180 12.12 -11.53 0.65
CA LEU A 180 13.16 -10.80 -0.08
C LEU A 180 13.53 -9.44 0.53
N SER A 181 12.80 -8.98 1.55
CA SER A 181 13.09 -7.71 2.21
C SER A 181 13.07 -7.83 3.72
N ASN A 182 13.70 -6.88 4.40
CA ASN A 182 13.66 -6.79 5.87
C ASN A 182 12.42 -6.06 6.39
N SER A 183 11.54 -5.56 5.50
CA SER A 183 10.39 -4.72 5.84
C SER A 183 9.14 -4.96 4.98
N GLY A 184 9.04 -6.10 4.32
CA GLY A 184 7.84 -6.49 3.57
C GLY A 184 6.60 -6.57 4.46
N ARG A 185 5.39 -6.56 3.86
CA ARG A 185 4.11 -6.51 4.59
C ARG A 185 3.98 -7.52 5.72
N GLY A 186 4.59 -8.70 5.61
CA GLY A 186 4.60 -9.70 6.69
C GLY A 186 5.43 -9.32 7.92
N ARG A 187 6.18 -8.20 7.86
CA ARG A 187 6.96 -7.60 8.94
C ARG A 187 6.39 -6.25 9.42
N ASP A 188 5.12 -5.99 9.15
CA ASP A 188 4.40 -4.81 9.59
C ASP A 188 3.29 -5.22 10.58
N ALA A 189 3.29 -4.63 11.77
CA ALA A 189 2.34 -4.97 12.83
C ALA A 189 0.88 -4.75 12.40
N THR A 190 0.63 -3.74 11.58
CA THR A 190 -0.73 -3.38 11.14
C THR A 190 -1.31 -4.37 10.14
N PHE A 191 -0.46 -5.08 9.41
CA PHE A 191 -0.88 -6.00 8.37
C PHE A 191 -1.70 -7.19 8.88
N LEU A 192 -1.26 -7.79 9.99
CA LEU A 192 -1.98 -8.89 10.64
C LEU A 192 -2.84 -8.44 11.84
N MET A 193 -2.83 -7.15 12.17
CA MET A 193 -3.57 -6.57 13.32
C MET A 193 -5.06 -6.96 13.34
N PRO A 194 -5.81 -6.94 12.22
CA PRO A 194 -7.22 -7.34 12.22
C PRO A 194 -7.44 -8.82 12.58
N LEU A 195 -6.55 -9.71 12.14
CA LEU A 195 -6.62 -11.12 12.51
C LEU A 195 -6.19 -11.34 13.95
N ARG A 196 -5.14 -10.64 14.40
CA ARG A 196 -4.62 -10.70 15.76
C ARG A 196 -5.70 -10.28 16.77
N SER A 197 -6.34 -9.12 16.57
CA SER A 197 -7.41 -8.64 17.43
C SER A 197 -8.60 -9.61 17.46
N ALA A 198 -9.08 -10.06 16.30
CA ALA A 198 -10.20 -10.99 16.20
C ALA A 198 -9.94 -12.33 16.90
N PHE A 199 -8.70 -12.85 16.83
CA PHE A 199 -8.35 -14.12 17.46
C PHE A 199 -8.22 -13.98 19.00
N LEU A 200 -7.66 -12.87 19.48
CA LEU A 200 -7.47 -12.62 20.91
C LEU A 200 -8.76 -12.15 21.62
N GLU A 201 -9.60 -11.36 20.95
CA GLU A 201 -10.90 -10.95 21.48
C GLU A 201 -12.01 -12.01 21.33
N LYS A 202 -11.65 -13.23 20.95
CA LYS A 202 -12.56 -14.37 20.81
C LYS A 202 -13.73 -14.11 19.83
N SER A 203 -13.47 -13.34 18.78
CA SER A 203 -14.40 -13.09 17.67
C SER A 203 -13.98 -13.82 16.37
N PRO A 204 -13.42 -15.04 16.42
CA PRO A 204 -12.89 -15.68 15.25
C PRO A 204 -14.00 -16.16 14.33
N ARG A 205 -13.83 -15.92 13.05
CA ARG A 205 -14.72 -16.38 12.00
C ARG A 205 -14.19 -17.69 11.39
N THR A 206 -15.05 -18.39 10.65
CA THR A 206 -14.67 -19.56 9.86
C THR A 206 -13.84 -19.15 8.65
N TYR A 207 -13.16 -20.10 8.01
CA TYR A 207 -12.46 -19.88 6.75
C TYR A 207 -13.33 -19.20 5.70
N ASP A 208 -14.58 -19.69 5.54
CA ASP A 208 -15.50 -19.19 4.54
C ASP A 208 -16.00 -17.77 4.88
N ASN A 209 -16.22 -17.46 6.15
CA ASN A 209 -16.59 -16.11 6.57
C ASN A 209 -15.47 -15.10 6.24
N TRP A 210 -14.19 -15.43 6.51
CA TRP A 210 -13.06 -14.55 6.17
C TRP A 210 -12.87 -14.43 4.66
N ARG A 211 -13.04 -15.54 3.93
CA ARG A 211 -12.85 -15.55 2.48
C ARG A 211 -13.88 -14.70 1.75
N TRP A 212 -15.17 -14.86 2.08
CA TRP A 212 -16.27 -14.22 1.35
C TRP A 212 -16.70 -12.88 1.94
N GLY A 213 -16.41 -12.65 3.22
CA GLY A 213 -16.76 -11.42 3.92
C GLY A 213 -18.23 -11.32 4.34
N SER A 214 -18.59 -10.13 4.80
CA SER A 214 -19.94 -9.76 5.24
C SER A 214 -20.07 -8.23 5.17
N TYR A 215 -21.31 -7.77 5.12
CA TYR A 215 -21.62 -6.34 5.30
C TYR A 215 -21.73 -5.91 6.78
N ASP A 216 -21.75 -6.88 7.71
CA ASP A 216 -21.96 -6.62 9.14
C ASP A 216 -20.67 -6.49 9.93
N TYR A 217 -19.59 -7.12 9.48
CA TYR A 217 -18.32 -7.14 10.21
C TYR A 217 -17.13 -6.99 9.28
N TYR A 218 -16.05 -6.45 9.85
CA TYR A 218 -14.80 -6.31 9.11
C TYR A 218 -14.26 -7.66 8.64
N LYS A 219 -13.83 -7.67 7.41
CA LYS A 219 -13.09 -8.76 6.79
C LYS A 219 -11.65 -8.29 6.57
N PRO A 220 -10.65 -9.01 7.10
CA PRO A 220 -9.25 -8.74 6.75
C PRO A 220 -9.05 -8.75 5.25
N SER A 221 -8.10 -7.97 4.76
CA SER A 221 -7.79 -7.96 3.34
C SER A 221 -7.42 -9.36 2.85
N LYS A 222 -7.68 -9.63 1.56
CA LYS A 222 -7.27 -10.89 0.91
C LYS A 222 -5.76 -11.15 1.05
N TYR A 223 -4.95 -10.09 1.17
CA TYR A 223 -3.52 -10.15 1.38
C TYR A 223 -3.16 -10.70 2.76
N ALA A 224 -3.69 -10.12 3.84
CA ALA A 224 -3.38 -10.52 5.22
C ALA A 224 -3.93 -11.92 5.55
N PHE A 225 -5.18 -12.19 5.19
CA PHE A 225 -5.78 -13.51 5.32
C PHE A 225 -5.01 -14.57 4.56
N GLY A 226 -4.68 -14.27 3.30
CA GLY A 226 -3.94 -15.15 2.43
C GLY A 226 -2.54 -15.44 2.93
N TYR A 227 -1.78 -14.41 3.33
CA TYR A 227 -0.44 -14.53 3.89
C TYR A 227 -0.41 -15.49 5.08
N LEU A 228 -1.35 -15.35 6.02
CA LEU A 228 -1.44 -16.24 7.18
C LEU A 228 -1.71 -17.70 6.76
N VAL A 229 -2.67 -17.94 5.85
CA VAL A 229 -3.09 -19.30 5.47
C VAL A 229 -2.06 -19.98 4.56
N ALA A 230 -1.56 -19.26 3.54
CA ALA A 230 -0.59 -19.81 2.60
C ALA A 230 0.81 -19.94 3.23
N GLY A 231 1.25 -18.98 4.03
CA GLY A 231 2.50 -19.07 4.76
C GLY A 231 2.52 -20.23 5.75
N TYR A 232 1.43 -20.41 6.53
CA TYR A 232 1.30 -21.58 7.39
C TYR A 232 1.32 -22.90 6.60
N LEU A 233 0.64 -22.94 5.44
CA LEU A 233 0.66 -24.11 4.55
C LEU A 233 2.11 -24.42 4.14
N GLN A 234 2.86 -23.43 3.68
CA GLN A 234 4.24 -23.57 3.23
C GLN A 234 5.15 -24.09 4.35
N LEU A 235 5.07 -23.50 5.54
CA LEU A 235 5.87 -23.93 6.71
C LEU A 235 5.47 -25.33 7.20
N ASN A 236 4.18 -25.58 7.43
CA ASN A 236 3.68 -26.83 8.00
C ASN A 236 3.85 -28.03 7.07
N SER A 237 3.84 -27.81 5.77
CA SER A 237 4.13 -28.87 4.78
C SER A 237 5.62 -29.01 4.49
N GLU A 238 6.48 -28.10 4.99
CA GLU A 238 7.90 -28.03 4.63
C GLU A 238 8.11 -27.98 3.11
N ASN A 239 7.18 -27.31 2.42
CA ASN A 239 7.16 -27.27 0.96
C ASN A 239 7.30 -25.83 0.44
N TYR A 240 8.53 -25.43 0.16
CA TYR A 240 8.84 -24.13 -0.44
C TYR A 240 8.12 -23.89 -1.77
N ASN A 241 7.88 -24.96 -2.54
CA ASN A 241 7.22 -24.91 -3.85
C ASN A 241 5.70 -25.07 -3.77
N ALA A 242 5.09 -24.93 -2.59
CA ALA A 242 3.66 -25.21 -2.39
C ALA A 242 2.73 -24.47 -3.36
N MET A 243 3.04 -23.20 -3.68
CA MET A 243 2.26 -22.41 -4.66
C MET A 243 2.34 -23.04 -6.05
N SER A 244 3.55 -23.34 -6.51
CA SER A 244 3.75 -23.99 -7.81
C SER A 244 3.01 -25.34 -7.88
N ASP A 245 3.07 -26.13 -6.81
CA ASP A 245 2.37 -27.43 -6.74
C ASP A 245 0.86 -27.25 -6.84
N ILE A 246 0.29 -26.23 -6.21
CA ILE A 246 -1.13 -25.91 -6.31
C ILE A 246 -1.48 -25.52 -7.74
N LEU A 247 -0.75 -24.60 -8.36
CA LEU A 247 -1.02 -24.10 -9.71
C LEU A 247 -0.91 -25.22 -10.77
N ILE A 248 0.13 -26.05 -10.70
CA ILE A 248 0.31 -27.21 -11.60
C ILE A 248 -0.85 -28.19 -11.45
N ARG A 249 -1.26 -28.49 -10.21
CA ARG A 249 -2.37 -29.41 -9.93
C ARG A 249 -3.72 -28.86 -10.34
N LEU A 250 -3.97 -27.57 -10.16
CA LEU A 250 -5.19 -26.91 -10.66
C LEU A 250 -5.28 -27.05 -12.18
N ASN A 251 -4.21 -26.80 -12.91
CA ASN A 251 -4.17 -27.00 -14.36
C ASN A 251 -4.37 -28.45 -14.76
N HIS A 252 -3.81 -29.38 -14.01
CA HIS A 252 -3.99 -30.82 -14.27
C HIS A 252 -5.42 -31.27 -14.03
N TYR A 253 -6.08 -30.79 -12.95
CA TYR A 253 -7.45 -31.16 -12.59
C TYR A 253 -8.50 -30.16 -13.11
N TRP A 254 -8.24 -29.40 -14.17
CA TRP A 254 -9.10 -28.33 -14.68
C TRP A 254 -10.57 -28.76 -14.92
N TYR A 255 -10.81 -30.02 -15.24
CA TYR A 255 -12.12 -30.61 -15.49
C TYR A 255 -12.82 -31.17 -14.23
N ASN A 256 -12.17 -31.15 -13.07
CA ASN A 256 -12.68 -31.77 -11.84
C ASN A 256 -13.29 -30.71 -10.91
N TRP A 257 -14.54 -30.91 -10.52
CA TRP A 257 -15.23 -30.02 -9.58
C TRP A 257 -14.51 -29.88 -8.23
N ASN A 258 -13.74 -30.89 -7.81
CA ASN A 258 -12.95 -30.87 -6.58
C ASN A 258 -11.49 -30.45 -6.79
N GLN A 259 -11.18 -29.80 -7.92
CA GLN A 259 -9.80 -29.44 -8.29
C GLN A 259 -9.05 -28.69 -7.17
N TRP A 260 -9.73 -27.76 -6.48
CA TRP A 260 -9.17 -27.05 -5.34
C TRP A 260 -8.78 -27.96 -4.18
N VAL A 261 -9.65 -28.89 -3.78
CA VAL A 261 -9.40 -29.82 -2.70
C VAL A 261 -8.23 -30.74 -3.05
N LEU A 262 -8.17 -31.22 -4.29
CA LEU A 262 -7.10 -32.10 -4.77
C LEU A 262 -5.76 -31.36 -4.83
N ALA A 263 -5.76 -30.11 -5.35
CA ALA A 263 -4.56 -29.29 -5.43
C ALA A 263 -3.98 -28.99 -4.04
N PHE A 264 -4.81 -28.51 -3.11
CA PHE A 264 -4.38 -28.21 -1.74
C PHE A 264 -3.88 -29.46 -1.00
N LYS A 265 -4.62 -30.58 -1.05
CA LYS A 265 -4.18 -31.84 -0.42
C LYS A 265 -2.83 -32.32 -0.95
N GLY A 266 -2.61 -32.17 -2.26
CA GLY A 266 -1.35 -32.57 -2.88
C GLY A 266 -0.16 -31.71 -2.48
N ALA A 267 -0.38 -30.42 -2.23
CA ALA A 267 0.66 -29.48 -1.85
C ALA A 267 0.92 -29.43 -0.32
N SER A 268 0.00 -29.91 0.52
CA SER A 268 -0.02 -29.68 1.97
C SER A 268 -0.13 -30.95 2.81
N LYS A 269 0.57 -32.03 2.45
CA LYS A 269 0.55 -33.31 3.20
C LYS A 269 -0.89 -33.79 3.52
N GLY A 270 -1.81 -33.65 2.56
CA GLY A 270 -3.21 -34.14 2.67
C GLY A 270 -4.20 -33.16 3.32
N ASN A 271 -3.80 -31.94 3.67
CA ASN A 271 -4.69 -30.96 4.27
C ASN A 271 -5.52 -30.20 3.22
N THR A 272 -6.73 -29.80 3.59
CA THR A 272 -7.57 -28.88 2.82
C THR A 272 -7.30 -27.44 3.22
N ALA A 273 -7.72 -26.44 2.41
CA ALA A 273 -7.61 -25.02 2.76
C ALA A 273 -8.26 -24.70 4.13
N ARG A 274 -9.44 -25.27 4.43
CA ARG A 274 -10.11 -25.11 5.73
C ARG A 274 -9.30 -25.73 6.90
N ARG A 275 -8.61 -26.86 6.69
CA ARG A 275 -7.77 -27.47 7.71
C ARG A 275 -6.50 -26.65 7.91
N ASN A 276 -5.87 -26.16 6.83
CA ASN A 276 -4.74 -25.24 6.91
C ASN A 276 -5.10 -23.95 7.66
N TYR A 277 -6.26 -23.33 7.38
CA TYR A 277 -6.72 -22.18 8.14
C TYR A 277 -6.88 -22.48 9.63
N ARG A 278 -7.45 -23.63 10.02
CA ARG A 278 -7.60 -23.99 11.44
C ARG A 278 -6.24 -24.14 12.11
N GLY A 279 -5.27 -24.76 11.43
CA GLY A 279 -3.90 -24.85 11.91
C GLY A 279 -3.22 -23.49 12.04
N ALA A 280 -3.31 -22.66 11.00
CA ALA A 280 -2.77 -21.31 10.99
C ALA A 280 -3.35 -20.43 12.12
N LYS A 281 -4.66 -20.52 12.33
CA LYS A 281 -5.33 -19.83 13.45
C LYS A 281 -4.82 -20.29 14.80
N ALA A 282 -4.74 -21.60 15.04
CA ALA A 282 -4.25 -22.14 16.32
C ALA A 282 -2.80 -21.70 16.59
N PHE A 283 -1.93 -21.82 15.58
CA PHE A 283 -0.55 -21.40 15.64
C PHE A 283 -0.40 -19.90 15.93
N ALA A 284 -1.09 -19.05 15.15
CA ALA A 284 -1.04 -17.60 15.34
C ALA A 284 -1.62 -17.16 16.69
N THR A 285 -2.72 -17.80 17.14
CA THR A 285 -3.32 -17.49 18.46
C THR A 285 -2.35 -17.80 19.59
N SER A 286 -1.60 -18.93 19.51
CA SER A 286 -0.60 -19.27 20.53
C SER A 286 0.48 -18.19 20.62
N LEU A 287 1.09 -17.82 19.48
CA LEU A 287 2.14 -16.80 19.43
C LEU A 287 1.65 -15.43 19.92
N TRP A 288 0.49 -15.01 19.44
CA TRP A 288 -0.06 -13.69 19.79
C TRP A 288 -0.56 -13.61 21.24
N SER A 289 -1.05 -14.74 21.80
CA SER A 289 -1.45 -14.77 23.21
C SER A 289 -0.25 -14.66 24.15
N GLU A 290 0.86 -15.30 23.81
CA GLU A 290 2.10 -15.18 24.56
C GLU A 290 2.63 -13.74 24.53
N ASP A 291 2.79 -13.17 23.36
CA ASP A 291 3.23 -11.78 23.18
C ASP A 291 2.28 -10.78 23.88
N TYR A 292 0.95 -11.01 23.78
CA TYR A 292 -0.03 -10.18 24.45
C TYR A 292 0.17 -10.17 25.97
N GLN A 293 0.46 -11.31 26.60
CA GLN A 293 0.71 -11.39 28.05
C GLN A 293 2.04 -10.73 28.42
N GLN A 294 3.09 -10.92 27.65
CA GLN A 294 4.41 -10.35 27.90
C GLN A 294 4.43 -8.82 27.87
N ARG A 295 3.55 -8.19 27.08
CA ARG A 295 3.48 -6.72 26.94
C ARG A 295 2.64 -6.02 28.01
N MET A 296 1.96 -6.76 28.91
CA MET A 296 1.19 -6.13 30.01
C MET A 296 2.11 -5.44 31.02
N PRO A 297 1.66 -4.36 31.71
CA PRO A 297 0.34 -3.73 31.63
C PRO A 297 0.19 -2.82 30.39
N TYR A 298 -1.05 -2.67 29.92
CA TYR A 298 -1.40 -1.75 28.84
C TYR A 298 -1.79 -0.37 29.38
N THR A 299 -1.59 0.65 28.55
CA THR A 299 -2.03 2.02 28.86
C THR A 299 -3.55 2.08 29.03
N ILE A 300 -4.01 2.83 30.02
CA ILE A 300 -5.44 3.03 30.32
C ILE A 300 -5.99 4.09 29.35
N PHE A 301 -7.06 3.76 28.66
CA PHE A 301 -7.74 4.63 27.69
C PHE A 301 -9.13 5.04 28.22
N ASP A 302 -9.40 6.34 28.20
CA ASP A 302 -10.75 6.88 28.37
C ASP A 302 -11.43 6.91 27.00
N GLN A 303 -12.58 6.24 26.86
CA GLN A 303 -13.31 6.12 25.59
C GLN A 303 -14.00 7.44 25.26
N ILE A 304 -13.78 7.99 24.05
CA ILE A 304 -14.43 9.20 23.53
C ILE A 304 -15.52 8.84 22.51
N SER A 305 -15.20 8.04 21.50
CA SER A 305 -16.20 7.52 20.57
C SER A 305 -16.77 6.20 21.06
N ASP A 306 -18.04 5.93 20.75
CA ASP A 306 -18.71 4.71 21.20
C ASP A 306 -19.26 3.91 20.00
N HIS A 307 -18.87 2.65 19.92
CA HIS A 307 -19.46 1.68 19.00
C HIS A 307 -20.75 1.11 19.63
N LYS A 308 -21.90 1.65 19.21
CA LYS A 308 -23.21 1.20 19.73
C LYS A 308 -23.68 -0.13 19.12
N ASP A 309 -23.09 -0.53 18.03
CA ASP A 309 -23.41 -1.78 17.31
C ASP A 309 -22.14 -2.56 16.95
N ARG A 310 -22.31 -3.73 16.29
CA ARG A 310 -21.20 -4.59 15.84
C ARG A 310 -20.68 -4.22 14.46
N THR A 311 -21.20 -3.16 13.85
CA THR A 311 -20.82 -2.72 12.53
C THR A 311 -19.43 -2.09 12.59
N TYR A 312 -18.62 -2.36 11.58
CA TYR A 312 -17.26 -1.80 11.51
C TYR A 312 -17.29 -0.31 11.21
N TYR A 313 -16.63 0.47 12.06
CA TYR A 313 -16.36 1.91 11.87
C TYR A 313 -14.89 2.23 12.11
N GLU A 314 -14.44 3.28 11.43
CA GLU A 314 -13.14 3.89 11.65
C GLU A 314 -13.33 5.35 12.04
N TYR A 315 -12.83 5.73 13.22
CA TYR A 315 -12.63 7.10 13.59
C TYR A 315 -11.14 7.40 13.49
N SER A 316 -10.78 8.42 12.72
CA SER A 316 -9.39 8.78 12.45
C SER A 316 -9.16 10.28 12.52
N SER A 317 -7.89 10.68 12.65
CA SER A 317 -7.46 12.09 12.71
C SER A 317 -8.20 12.91 13.77
N PRO A 318 -8.17 12.49 15.06
CA PRO A 318 -8.81 13.25 16.11
C PRO A 318 -8.20 14.65 16.24
N ILE A 319 -9.05 15.68 16.39
CA ILE A 319 -8.66 17.07 16.60
C ILE A 319 -9.39 17.58 17.82
N PRO A 320 -8.70 17.99 18.89
CA PRO A 320 -9.34 18.57 20.07
C PRO A 320 -10.01 19.91 19.73
N THR A 321 -11.13 20.21 20.38
CA THR A 321 -11.80 21.50 20.28
C THR A 321 -11.75 22.25 21.61
N ASP A 322 -11.97 23.57 21.59
CA ASP A 322 -11.94 24.42 22.79
C ASP A 322 -12.95 23.99 23.86
N ASN A 323 -14.08 23.41 23.44
CA ASN A 323 -15.17 22.96 24.30
C ASN A 323 -15.06 21.49 24.71
N ASN A 324 -13.85 20.96 24.87
CA ASN A 324 -13.54 19.57 25.23
C ASN A 324 -14.15 18.50 24.29
N GLY A 325 -14.69 18.89 23.15
CA GLY A 325 -15.11 17.95 22.11
C GLY A 325 -13.96 17.52 21.20
N VAL A 326 -14.21 16.55 20.33
CA VAL A 326 -13.26 16.06 19.36
C VAL A 326 -13.87 16.03 17.97
N ILE A 327 -13.22 16.65 17.01
CA ILE A 327 -13.53 16.46 15.58
C ILE A 327 -12.76 15.25 15.10
N ALA A 328 -13.40 14.37 14.31
CA ALA A 328 -12.76 13.21 13.70
C ALA A 328 -13.34 12.90 12.31
N LEU A 329 -12.57 12.20 11.51
CA LEU A 329 -13.10 11.55 10.31
C LEU A 329 -13.74 10.22 10.72
N LYS A 330 -14.97 9.98 10.25
CA LYS A 330 -15.67 8.71 10.42
C LYS A 330 -15.94 8.07 9.08
N SER A 331 -15.57 6.80 8.95
CA SER A 331 -15.90 5.93 7.83
C SER A 331 -16.42 4.58 8.32
N GLY A 332 -16.97 3.76 7.45
CA GLY A 332 -17.43 2.41 7.82
C GLY A 332 -18.40 1.80 6.82
N TYR A 333 -18.82 0.57 7.08
CA TYR A 333 -19.66 -0.19 6.14
C TYR A 333 -21.10 0.33 6.02
N SER A 334 -21.61 0.97 7.07
CA SER A 334 -23.00 1.50 7.09
C SER A 334 -23.07 3.03 7.00
N THR A 335 -21.95 3.70 6.77
CA THR A 335 -21.90 5.16 6.67
C THR A 335 -20.92 5.61 5.57
N HIS A 336 -21.25 6.70 4.88
CA HIS A 336 -20.29 7.37 4.02
C HIS A 336 -19.23 8.11 4.85
N ASN A 337 -18.08 8.39 4.26
CA ASN A 337 -17.03 9.16 4.89
C ASN A 337 -17.53 10.57 5.23
N LYS A 338 -17.35 10.96 6.47
CA LYS A 338 -17.83 12.26 7.00
C LYS A 338 -16.95 12.79 8.13
N LEU A 339 -16.98 14.08 8.26
CA LEU A 339 -16.44 14.77 9.44
C LEU A 339 -17.51 14.77 10.52
N VAL A 340 -17.14 14.39 11.73
CA VAL A 340 -18.02 14.36 12.90
C VAL A 340 -17.43 15.18 14.03
N LEU A 341 -18.29 15.76 14.86
CA LEU A 341 -17.96 16.32 16.17
C LEU A 341 -18.52 15.39 17.23
N ILE A 342 -17.68 14.95 18.15
CA ILE A 342 -18.05 14.19 19.34
C ILE A 342 -17.92 15.17 20.51
N ASP A 343 -19.02 15.45 21.22
CA ASP A 343 -19.00 16.33 22.37
C ASP A 343 -18.48 15.63 23.65
N GLU A 344 -18.36 16.36 24.74
CA GLU A 344 -17.84 15.84 26.01
C GLU A 344 -18.69 14.70 26.63
N ASP A 345 -19.98 14.62 26.26
CA ASP A 345 -20.90 13.55 26.65
C ASP A 345 -20.83 12.33 25.72
N GLY A 346 -19.93 12.34 24.72
CA GLY A 346 -19.78 11.28 23.71
C GLY A 346 -20.85 11.29 22.61
N LYS A 347 -21.67 12.36 22.52
CA LYS A 347 -22.73 12.47 21.51
C LYS A 347 -22.12 12.92 20.17
N GLU A 348 -22.34 12.12 19.14
CA GLU A 348 -21.86 12.39 17.79
C GLU A 348 -22.81 13.31 17.01
N LYS A 349 -22.24 14.33 16.35
CA LYS A 349 -22.91 15.19 15.38
C LYS A 349 -22.16 15.17 14.06
N SER A 350 -22.83 14.79 12.96
CA SER A 350 -22.27 14.89 11.63
C SER A 350 -22.12 16.37 11.24
N LEU A 351 -20.91 16.76 10.81
CA LEU A 351 -20.61 18.10 10.36
C LEU A 351 -20.80 18.21 8.84
N ARG A 352 -20.20 17.31 8.07
CA ARG A 352 -20.31 17.29 6.60
C ARG A 352 -19.78 15.98 6.01
N PRO A 353 -20.21 15.60 4.77
CA PRO A 353 -19.51 14.56 3.99
C PRO A 353 -18.06 14.98 3.71
N PHE A 354 -17.16 13.99 3.67
CA PHE A 354 -15.75 14.20 3.39
C PHE A 354 -15.28 13.28 2.27
N SER A 355 -14.21 13.65 1.56
CA SER A 355 -13.70 12.83 0.45
C SER A 355 -13.16 11.49 0.93
N THR A 356 -13.37 10.42 0.16
CA THR A 356 -12.76 9.10 0.39
C THR A 356 -11.26 9.10 0.14
N THR A 357 -10.76 10.06 -0.63
CA THR A 357 -9.34 10.20 -0.99
C THR A 357 -8.59 11.17 -0.10
N SER A 358 -9.17 11.53 1.05
CA SER A 358 -8.55 12.47 1.97
C SER A 358 -7.45 11.85 2.80
N SER A 359 -6.40 12.62 3.03
CA SER A 359 -5.31 12.28 3.93
C SER A 359 -5.69 12.44 5.40
N LYS A 360 -4.70 12.29 6.28
CA LYS A 360 -4.78 12.73 7.69
C LYS A 360 -5.11 14.23 7.75
N LEU A 361 -5.78 14.65 8.83
CA LEU A 361 -6.05 16.05 9.11
C LEU A 361 -4.89 16.67 9.91
N TYR A 362 -4.53 17.90 9.55
CA TYR A 362 -3.43 18.65 10.16
C TYR A 362 -3.97 19.93 10.78
N PRO A 363 -4.26 19.94 12.10
CA PRO A 363 -4.90 21.06 12.76
C PRO A 363 -4.00 22.29 12.89
N VAL A 364 -4.63 23.44 12.91
CA VAL A 364 -4.09 24.75 13.22
C VAL A 364 -5.20 25.58 13.87
N ASP A 365 -4.87 26.70 14.49
CA ASP A 365 -5.88 27.59 15.04
C ASP A 365 -6.93 28.00 13.98
N GLY A 366 -8.19 27.80 14.33
CA GLY A 366 -9.33 28.12 13.46
C GLY A 366 -9.65 27.07 12.38
N GLY A 367 -8.88 25.99 12.22
CA GLY A 367 -9.17 25.00 11.18
C GLY A 367 -8.19 23.84 11.07
N PHE A 368 -8.14 23.24 9.89
CA PHE A 368 -7.18 22.19 9.58
C PHE A 368 -6.89 22.11 8.08
N TYR A 369 -5.69 21.65 7.76
CA TYR A 369 -5.25 21.33 6.40
C TYR A 369 -5.37 19.83 6.11
N TRP A 370 -5.50 19.49 4.81
CA TRP A 370 -5.34 18.14 4.30
C TRP A 370 -4.91 18.17 2.83
N SER A 371 -4.41 17.06 2.33
CA SER A 371 -4.21 16.86 0.89
C SER A 371 -5.36 16.07 0.30
N GLU A 372 -5.80 16.42 -0.90
CA GLU A 372 -6.90 15.76 -1.58
C GLU A 372 -6.54 15.46 -3.03
N LEU A 373 -6.87 14.24 -3.48
CA LEU A 373 -6.63 13.78 -4.85
C LEU A 373 -7.74 14.31 -5.75
N ILE A 374 -7.34 14.98 -6.82
CA ILE A 374 -8.26 15.56 -7.81
C ILE A 374 -7.94 14.95 -9.18
N PRO A 375 -8.90 14.23 -9.80
CA PRO A 375 -8.68 13.65 -11.12
C PRO A 375 -8.53 14.74 -12.21
N ASP A 376 -7.73 14.46 -13.22
CA ASP A 376 -7.71 15.26 -14.44
C ASP A 376 -9.05 15.08 -15.18
N VAL A 377 -9.57 16.15 -15.76
CA VAL A 377 -10.88 16.12 -16.44
C VAL A 377 -10.86 15.34 -17.78
N ARG A 378 -9.69 15.02 -18.29
CA ARG A 378 -9.50 14.41 -19.61
C ARG A 378 -8.78 13.05 -19.56
N TRP A 379 -7.79 12.90 -18.70
CA TRP A 379 -6.88 11.75 -18.68
C TRP A 379 -7.13 10.88 -17.46
N GLU A 380 -7.43 9.61 -17.67
CA GLU A 380 -7.76 8.66 -16.61
C GLU A 380 -6.57 8.42 -15.66
N LEU A 381 -5.36 8.27 -16.21
CA LEU A 381 -4.14 8.05 -15.45
C LEU A 381 -3.36 9.36 -15.23
N LYS A 382 -4.09 10.46 -15.00
CA LYS A 382 -3.53 11.73 -14.57
C LYS A 382 -4.40 12.32 -13.48
N ASP A 383 -3.77 12.70 -12.41
CA ASP A 383 -4.43 13.37 -11.30
C ASP A 383 -3.44 14.27 -10.55
N TYR A 384 -3.95 14.95 -9.54
CA TYR A 384 -3.23 15.93 -8.75
C TYR A 384 -3.49 15.67 -7.27
N SER A 385 -2.55 16.01 -6.42
CA SER A 385 -2.73 16.13 -4.98
C SER A 385 -2.63 17.60 -4.61
N ILE A 386 -3.73 18.20 -4.14
CA ILE A 386 -3.80 19.60 -3.77
C ILE A 386 -3.94 19.76 -2.26
N ILE A 387 -3.42 20.85 -1.74
CA ILE A 387 -3.61 21.21 -0.33
C ILE A 387 -4.87 22.04 -0.19
N ARG A 388 -5.72 21.66 0.77
CA ARG A 388 -6.95 22.34 1.15
C ARG A 388 -6.92 22.76 2.62
N PHE A 389 -7.69 23.78 2.92
CA PHE A 389 -7.93 24.27 4.28
C PHE A 389 -9.43 24.30 4.56
N TYR A 390 -9.84 23.77 5.72
CA TYR A 390 -11.19 23.90 6.24
C TYR A 390 -11.19 24.90 7.39
N ASP A 391 -11.95 25.96 7.26
CA ASP A 391 -12.15 27.00 8.26
C ASP A 391 -13.36 26.63 9.13
N LEU A 392 -13.14 26.45 10.44
CA LEU A 392 -14.14 25.97 11.39
C LEU A 392 -15.23 27.00 11.65
N GLU A 393 -14.93 28.30 11.61
CA GLU A 393 -15.90 29.38 11.85
C GLU A 393 -16.82 29.56 10.66
N SER A 394 -16.26 29.82 9.48
CA SER A 394 -17.03 30.04 8.26
C SER A 394 -17.57 28.75 7.62
N LYS A 395 -17.06 27.57 8.03
CA LYS A 395 -17.37 26.23 7.49
C LYS A 395 -17.07 26.12 5.99
N LYS A 396 -16.13 26.91 5.49
CA LYS A 396 -15.73 26.93 4.09
C LYS A 396 -14.44 26.16 3.84
N ILE A 397 -14.33 25.59 2.64
CA ILE A 397 -13.11 25.00 2.13
C ILE A 397 -12.42 25.99 1.19
N LYS A 398 -11.10 26.14 1.36
CA LYS A 398 -10.24 26.89 0.44
C LYS A 398 -9.22 25.94 -0.18
N ASN A 399 -8.99 26.07 -1.48
CA ASN A 399 -7.85 25.41 -2.12
C ASN A 399 -6.63 26.30 -1.92
N ILE A 400 -5.59 25.77 -1.28
CA ILE A 400 -4.33 26.48 -1.10
C ILE A 400 -3.46 26.31 -2.33
N THR A 401 -3.43 25.09 -2.90
CA THR A 401 -2.71 24.81 -4.14
C THR A 401 -3.63 24.30 -5.24
N SER A 402 -3.15 24.26 -6.47
CA SER A 402 -3.86 23.72 -7.62
C SER A 402 -2.89 22.97 -8.54
N LYS A 403 -3.32 21.82 -9.08
CA LYS A 403 -2.51 21.00 -9.99
C LYS A 403 -1.11 20.64 -9.45
N SER A 404 -0.97 20.59 -8.12
CA SER A 404 0.25 20.19 -7.42
C SER A 404 0.29 18.65 -7.24
N ARG A 405 1.40 18.16 -6.71
CA ARG A 405 1.58 16.78 -6.25
C ARG A 405 2.08 16.81 -4.79
N TYR A 406 1.40 17.61 -3.96
CA TYR A 406 1.74 17.89 -2.56
C TYR A 406 0.92 17.04 -1.62
N PHE A 407 1.58 16.45 -0.63
CA PHE A 407 1.01 15.54 0.36
C PHE A 407 1.41 15.96 1.77
N ASN A 408 0.66 15.50 2.75
CA ASN A 408 0.97 15.58 4.18
C ASN A 408 1.35 17.01 4.64
N PRO A 409 0.43 17.99 4.51
CA PRO A 409 0.71 19.38 4.86
C PRO A 409 0.85 19.56 6.36
N MET A 410 2.04 19.89 6.85
CA MET A 410 2.29 20.16 8.26
C MET A 410 2.43 21.67 8.48
N PRO A 411 1.50 22.32 9.22
CA PRO A 411 1.59 23.75 9.52
C PRO A 411 2.73 24.04 10.48
N HIS A 412 3.39 25.16 10.25
CA HIS A 412 4.34 25.74 11.20
C HIS A 412 3.59 26.26 12.45
N PRO A 413 4.12 26.08 13.67
CA PRO A 413 3.40 26.49 14.88
C PRO A 413 3.08 27.98 15.00
N SER A 414 3.92 28.86 14.46
CA SER A 414 3.82 30.31 14.63
C SER A 414 3.85 31.13 13.34
N GLU A 415 4.27 30.53 12.21
CA GLU A 415 4.43 31.23 10.94
C GLU A 415 3.37 30.80 9.91
N GLU A 416 3.11 31.64 8.91
CA GLU A 416 2.17 31.32 7.81
C GLU A 416 2.80 30.36 6.78
N LEU A 417 3.33 29.23 7.25
CA LEU A 417 4.05 28.26 6.47
C LEU A 417 3.42 26.86 6.59
N LEU A 418 3.55 26.08 5.51
CA LEU A 418 3.29 24.65 5.48
C LEU A 418 4.50 23.93 4.91
N SER A 419 4.97 22.90 5.58
CA SER A 419 5.81 21.89 4.93
C SER A 419 4.94 20.83 4.28
N VAL A 420 5.28 20.44 3.06
CA VAL A 420 4.57 19.41 2.28
C VAL A 420 5.58 18.47 1.63
N ILE A 421 5.17 17.24 1.36
CA ILE A 421 5.96 16.30 0.58
C ILE A 421 5.49 16.35 -0.87
N GLU A 422 6.42 16.55 -1.79
CA GLU A 422 6.17 16.47 -3.22
C GLU A 422 6.68 15.15 -3.79
N TYR A 423 5.87 14.50 -4.64
CA TYR A 423 6.31 13.40 -5.49
C TYR A 423 6.31 13.85 -6.95
N PRO A 424 7.46 14.32 -7.47
CA PRO A 424 7.57 14.78 -8.85
C PRO A 424 7.30 13.66 -9.87
N ILE A 425 6.82 14.01 -11.06
CA ILE A 425 6.61 13.05 -12.15
C ILE A 425 7.90 12.31 -12.49
N LYS A 426 9.04 12.99 -12.44
CA LYS A 426 10.37 12.44 -12.75
C LYS A 426 10.87 11.41 -11.74
N GLY A 427 10.13 11.18 -10.68
CA GLY A 427 10.53 10.32 -9.56
C GLY A 427 11.26 11.08 -8.46
N GLY A 428 11.61 10.34 -7.39
CA GLY A 428 12.13 10.92 -6.16
C GLY A 428 11.07 11.56 -5.29
N SER A 429 11.51 12.31 -4.27
CA SER A 429 10.63 13.08 -3.40
C SER A 429 11.33 14.33 -2.89
N ASN A 430 10.58 15.40 -2.71
CA ASN A 430 11.08 16.68 -2.19
C ASN A 430 10.29 17.07 -0.94
N LEU A 431 10.98 17.68 0.01
CA LEU A 431 10.36 18.51 1.02
C LEU A 431 10.19 19.91 0.41
N VAL A 432 8.98 20.42 0.45
CA VAL A 432 8.63 21.75 -0.05
C VAL A 432 8.02 22.57 1.08
N ILE A 433 8.43 23.81 1.23
CA ILE A 433 7.78 24.78 2.12
C ILE A 433 7.00 25.76 1.25
N ILE A 434 5.73 25.94 1.58
CA ILE A 434 4.82 26.85 0.90
C ILE A 434 4.22 27.86 1.87
N ASN A 435 3.83 29.03 1.38
CA ASN A 435 2.99 29.95 2.15
C ASN A 435 1.60 29.32 2.36
N SER A 436 1.14 29.26 3.60
CA SER A 436 -0.09 28.56 4.00
C SER A 436 -1.39 29.23 3.49
N LYS A 437 -1.33 30.48 3.06
CA LYS A 437 -2.47 31.24 2.52
C LYS A 437 -2.51 31.31 1.00
N THR A 438 -1.32 31.48 0.38
CA THR A 438 -1.20 31.70 -1.08
C THR A 438 -0.82 30.44 -1.84
N GLY A 439 -0.23 29.43 -1.17
CA GLY A 439 0.30 28.22 -1.81
C GLY A 439 1.61 28.47 -2.58
N GLU A 440 2.19 29.65 -2.48
CA GLU A 440 3.47 29.99 -3.13
C GLU A 440 4.61 29.16 -2.54
N LYS A 441 5.42 28.56 -3.43
CA LYS A 441 6.60 27.79 -3.03
C LYS A 441 7.73 28.72 -2.58
N ILE A 442 8.21 28.50 -1.37
CA ILE A 442 9.27 29.29 -0.72
C ILE A 442 10.61 28.54 -0.74
N PHE A 443 10.55 27.22 -0.48
CA PHE A 443 11.76 26.39 -0.35
C PHE A 443 11.51 25.00 -0.92
N GLU A 444 12.57 24.34 -1.39
CA GLU A 444 12.53 22.96 -1.86
C GLU A 444 13.85 22.25 -1.59
N LYS A 445 13.79 21.04 -1.05
CA LYS A 445 14.95 20.18 -0.79
C LYS A 445 14.63 18.74 -1.14
N GLY A 446 15.49 18.13 -1.98
CA GLY A 446 15.41 16.71 -2.29
C GLY A 446 15.62 15.82 -1.05
N ALA A 447 15.07 14.63 -1.06
CA ALA A 447 15.20 13.65 0.02
C ALA A 447 16.69 13.30 0.30
N PRO A 448 17.05 13.02 1.56
CA PRO A 448 18.36 12.49 1.88
C PRO A 448 18.58 11.14 1.22
N MET A 449 19.81 10.85 0.78
CA MET A 449 20.24 9.58 0.18
C MET A 449 19.35 9.10 -1.00
N ASN A 450 18.75 10.02 -1.74
CA ASN A 450 17.76 9.72 -2.80
C ASN A 450 16.60 8.84 -2.31
N GLY A 451 16.28 8.90 -1.02
CA GLY A 451 15.19 8.17 -0.40
C GLY A 451 13.80 8.72 -0.75
N GLN A 452 12.80 8.22 -0.05
CA GLN A 452 11.41 8.65 -0.22
C GLN A 452 10.93 9.31 1.07
N LEU A 453 10.76 10.63 1.04
CA LEU A 453 10.16 11.41 2.11
C LEU A 453 8.69 10.99 2.31
N ARG A 454 8.23 10.98 3.56
CA ARG A 454 6.87 10.56 3.93
C ARG A 454 6.07 11.65 4.63
N GLU A 455 6.52 12.07 5.78
CA GLU A 455 5.89 13.06 6.64
C GLU A 455 6.96 13.99 7.22
N SER A 456 6.53 15.16 7.67
CA SER A 456 7.43 16.11 8.35
C SER A 456 6.74 16.72 9.56
N VAL A 457 7.54 17.30 10.48
CA VAL A 457 7.08 18.02 11.67
C VAL A 457 8.05 19.15 12.01
N TRP A 458 7.50 20.27 12.46
CA TRP A 458 8.27 21.40 12.96
C TRP A 458 8.50 21.27 14.48
N VAL A 459 9.74 21.50 14.93
CA VAL A 459 10.09 21.70 16.34
C VAL A 459 10.91 22.99 16.42
N GLY A 460 10.30 24.05 16.90
CA GLY A 460 10.85 25.38 16.73
C GLY A 460 10.99 25.74 15.24
N ASN A 461 12.17 26.16 14.83
CA ASN A 461 12.53 26.46 13.44
C ASN A 461 13.17 25.27 12.70
N ASP A 462 13.39 24.16 13.38
CA ASP A 462 13.95 22.96 12.80
C ASP A 462 12.85 22.10 12.20
N LEU A 463 13.14 21.39 11.12
CA LEU A 463 12.16 20.51 10.45
C LEU A 463 12.69 19.09 10.42
N TYR A 464 11.87 18.17 10.94
CA TYR A 464 12.15 16.74 10.99
C TYR A 464 11.27 16.00 9.98
N ALA A 465 11.86 15.06 9.23
CA ALA A 465 11.13 14.32 8.21
C ALA A 465 11.44 12.82 8.24
N ILE A 466 10.40 11.99 8.09
CA ILE A 466 10.55 10.56 7.86
C ILE A 466 11.02 10.34 6.43
N THR A 467 12.08 9.59 6.26
CA THR A 467 12.59 9.16 4.95
C THR A 467 12.72 7.65 4.91
N THR A 468 12.25 7.04 3.84
CA THR A 468 12.49 5.63 3.52
C THR A 468 13.67 5.54 2.56
N THR A 469 14.69 4.76 2.94
CA THR A 469 15.86 4.45 2.13
C THR A 469 15.95 2.94 1.87
N ASP A 470 17.01 2.47 1.25
CA ASP A 470 17.32 1.03 1.12
C ASP A 470 17.61 0.33 2.46
N LYS A 471 17.89 1.14 3.52
CA LYS A 471 18.13 0.64 4.88
C LYS A 471 16.90 0.70 5.79
N GLY A 472 15.74 1.08 5.27
CA GLY A 472 14.49 1.22 6.02
C GLY A 472 14.07 2.67 6.23
N GLN A 473 13.36 2.95 7.32
CA GLN A 473 12.90 4.29 7.68
C GLN A 473 13.73 4.90 8.79
N GLY A 474 14.12 6.16 8.60
CA GLY A 474 14.75 7.01 9.60
C GLY A 474 14.08 8.37 9.70
N ILE A 475 14.42 9.14 10.71
CA ILE A 475 14.05 10.55 10.83
C ILE A 475 15.30 11.40 10.60
N TYR A 476 15.15 12.37 9.72
CA TYR A 476 16.20 13.30 9.33
C TYR A 476 15.78 14.72 9.67
N LYS A 477 16.74 15.52 10.08
CA LYS A 477 16.60 16.92 10.47
C LYS A 477 17.13 17.85 9.38
N LEU A 478 16.41 18.92 9.10
CA LEU A 478 16.91 20.12 8.47
C LEU A 478 16.96 21.23 9.51
N GLU A 479 18.15 21.78 9.74
CA GLU A 479 18.38 22.78 10.76
C GLU A 479 18.07 24.19 10.24
N ASP A 480 17.57 25.04 11.16
CA ASP A 480 17.40 26.50 10.99
C ASP A 480 16.71 26.91 9.68
N ILE A 481 15.61 26.26 9.40
CA ILE A 481 14.76 26.56 8.25
C ILE A 481 13.85 27.78 8.61
N ASN A 482 14.46 28.93 8.77
CA ASN A 482 13.73 30.18 8.98
C ASN A 482 13.68 30.98 7.67
N PRO A 483 12.49 31.14 7.05
CA PRO A 483 12.32 31.89 5.81
C PRO A 483 12.72 33.37 5.91
N ASN A 484 12.75 33.91 7.12
CA ASN A 484 13.10 35.30 7.41
C ASN A 484 14.58 35.51 7.67
N SER A 485 15.39 34.43 7.64
CA SER A 485 16.84 34.54 7.80
C SER A 485 17.55 34.64 6.44
N ASP A 486 18.62 35.42 6.37
CA ASP A 486 19.53 35.50 5.21
C ASP A 486 20.21 34.14 4.91
N SER A 487 20.16 33.20 5.87
CA SER A 487 20.67 31.82 5.79
C SER A 487 19.68 30.83 5.17
N PHE A 488 18.51 31.28 4.73
CA PHE A 488 17.51 30.44 4.03
C PHE A 488 18.03 30.06 2.62
N ASN A 489 19.15 29.35 2.61
CA ASN A 489 19.87 28.97 1.42
C ASN A 489 19.74 27.46 1.14
N ASN A 490 19.84 27.08 -0.14
CA ASN A 490 19.92 25.70 -0.64
C ASN A 490 21.12 24.88 -0.06
N GLU A 491 21.91 25.44 0.84
CA GLU A 491 23.08 24.81 1.47
C GLU A 491 22.74 23.97 2.71
N THR A 492 21.50 24.08 3.27
CA THR A 492 21.07 23.22 4.39
C THR A 492 21.18 21.75 4.01
N SER A 493 21.84 20.96 4.82
CA SER A 493 22.01 19.53 4.63
C SER A 493 21.13 18.74 5.60
N TRP A 494 20.72 17.55 5.18
CA TRP A 494 20.04 16.62 6.05
C TRP A 494 21.01 16.01 7.07
N VAL A 495 20.61 15.98 8.33
CA VAL A 495 21.31 15.31 9.43
C VAL A 495 20.46 14.15 9.92
N VAL A 496 21.07 12.99 10.15
CA VAL A 496 20.37 11.82 10.70
C VAL A 496 20.03 12.10 12.16
N GLU A 497 18.78 12.03 12.50
CA GLU A 497 18.28 12.22 13.87
C GLU A 497 17.94 10.89 14.54
N LEU A 498 17.09 10.07 13.90
CA LEU A 498 16.86 8.69 14.27
C LEU A 498 17.33 7.79 13.11
N PRO A 499 18.33 6.92 13.33
CA PRO A 499 18.86 6.04 12.29
C PRO A 499 17.77 5.16 11.67
N GLU A 500 18.01 4.75 10.43
CA GLU A 500 17.10 3.90 9.68
C GLU A 500 16.94 2.54 10.33
N GLN A 501 15.72 2.05 10.25
CA GLN A 501 15.28 0.74 10.71
C GLN A 501 14.17 0.19 9.83
N TYR A 502 13.94 -1.11 9.90
CA TYR A 502 12.97 -1.78 9.04
C TYR A 502 11.53 -1.75 9.59
N GLN A 503 11.30 -1.10 10.73
CA GLN A 503 9.98 -0.91 11.31
C GLN A 503 9.37 0.40 10.83
N ARG A 504 8.06 0.44 10.84
CA ARG A 504 7.27 1.58 10.40
C ARG A 504 7.36 2.74 11.38
N ILE A 505 7.56 3.94 10.84
CA ILE A 505 7.44 5.22 11.55
C ILE A 505 6.39 6.04 10.81
N GLU A 506 5.43 6.63 11.53
CA GLU A 506 4.41 7.50 10.94
C GLU A 506 3.80 8.47 11.96
N SER A 507 2.93 9.35 11.47
CA SER A 507 2.10 10.25 12.30
C SER A 507 2.92 11.22 13.14
N LEU A 508 3.92 11.87 12.54
CA LEU A 508 4.67 12.94 13.19
C LEU A 508 3.75 14.07 13.63
N ARG A 509 3.87 14.52 14.89
CA ARG A 509 3.15 15.66 15.47
C ARG A 509 4.03 16.39 16.46
N VAL A 510 3.98 17.72 16.45
CA VAL A 510 4.64 18.50 17.50
C VAL A 510 4.04 18.17 18.87
N LYS A 511 4.90 18.02 19.87
CA LYS A 511 4.49 17.87 21.26
C LYS A 511 4.72 19.17 22.03
N ASP A 512 5.92 19.71 21.93
CA ASP A 512 6.37 20.96 22.51
C ASP A 512 7.59 21.51 21.74
N ASP A 513 8.24 22.57 22.26
CA ASP A 513 9.38 23.23 21.60
C ASP A 513 10.65 22.37 21.52
N LYS A 514 10.67 21.20 22.18
CA LYS A 514 11.84 20.31 22.30
C LYS A 514 11.51 18.86 21.92
N SER A 515 10.28 18.57 21.56
CA SER A 515 9.89 17.18 21.30
C SER A 515 8.75 17.07 20.32
N PHE A 516 8.69 15.91 19.66
CA PHE A 516 7.59 15.51 18.80
C PHE A 516 7.07 14.12 19.13
N LEU A 517 5.84 13.85 18.72
CA LEU A 517 5.18 12.54 18.80
C LEU A 517 5.29 11.81 17.46
N PHE A 518 5.36 10.51 17.52
CA PHE A 518 5.22 9.64 16.36
C PHE A 518 4.66 8.26 16.75
N ALA A 519 4.21 7.52 15.77
CA ALA A 519 3.78 6.14 15.95
C ALA A 519 4.80 5.19 15.28
N SER A 520 5.07 4.03 15.92
CA SER A 520 5.96 3.01 15.38
C SER A 520 5.58 1.62 15.87
N ASP A 521 5.91 0.61 15.09
CA ASP A 521 5.75 -0.81 15.44
C ASP A 521 7.06 -1.49 15.88
N VAL A 522 8.03 -0.71 16.34
CA VAL A 522 9.32 -1.22 16.81
C VAL A 522 9.19 -2.30 17.88
N ASP A 523 8.14 -2.25 18.71
CA ASP A 523 7.79 -3.24 19.74
C ASP A 523 6.85 -4.37 19.23
N GLY A 524 6.64 -4.50 17.92
CA GLY A 524 5.74 -5.50 17.33
C GLY A 524 4.25 -5.16 17.39
N VAL A 525 3.92 -3.97 17.89
CA VAL A 525 2.58 -3.36 17.89
C VAL A 525 2.75 -1.86 17.68
N HIS A 526 1.84 -1.26 16.93
CA HIS A 526 1.86 0.16 16.67
C HIS A 526 1.58 0.94 17.98
N ASN A 527 2.61 1.52 18.56
CA ASN A 527 2.60 2.29 19.78
C ASN A 527 2.90 3.77 19.52
N ILE A 528 2.65 4.65 20.49
CA ILE A 528 2.99 6.07 20.40
C ILE A 528 4.26 6.35 21.21
N TYR A 529 5.16 7.11 20.60
CA TYR A 529 6.43 7.53 21.16
C TYR A 529 6.53 9.06 21.18
N SER A 530 7.25 9.57 22.14
CA SER A 530 7.75 10.94 22.20
C SER A 530 9.25 10.92 21.92
N TYR A 531 9.74 11.79 21.06
CA TYR A 531 11.15 11.97 20.79
C TYR A 531 11.58 13.32 21.34
N ASP A 532 12.58 13.32 22.23
CA ASP A 532 13.21 14.53 22.74
C ASP A 532 14.43 14.84 21.90
N VAL A 533 14.47 16.03 21.30
CA VAL A 533 15.49 16.40 20.32
C VAL A 533 16.81 16.86 20.94
N GLU A 534 16.82 17.19 22.25
CA GLU A 534 18.05 17.56 22.96
C GLU A 534 18.79 16.32 23.50
N SER A 535 18.06 15.36 24.03
CA SER A 535 18.63 14.11 24.56
C SER A 535 18.69 12.98 23.53
N HIS A 536 18.13 13.18 22.33
CA HIS A 536 18.01 12.19 21.26
C HIS A 536 17.34 10.88 21.74
N THR A 537 16.33 11.01 22.61
CA THR A 537 15.76 9.85 23.32
C THR A 537 14.32 9.57 22.89
N PRO A 538 14.05 8.43 22.23
CA PRO A 538 12.70 7.97 21.98
C PRO A 538 12.12 7.28 23.24
N THR A 539 10.99 7.77 23.72
CA THR A 539 10.29 7.24 24.89
C THR A 539 8.88 6.80 24.48
N ARG A 540 8.53 5.53 24.75
CA ARG A 540 7.16 5.07 24.58
C ARG A 540 6.25 5.73 25.57
N ILE A 541 5.16 6.34 25.12
CA ILE A 541 4.16 6.99 25.95
C ILE A 541 2.80 6.28 25.93
N VAL A 542 2.59 5.40 24.95
CA VAL A 542 1.41 4.53 24.89
C VAL A 542 1.84 3.11 24.57
N ASN A 543 1.42 2.16 25.41
CA ASN A 543 1.50 0.73 25.19
C ASN A 543 0.12 0.20 24.80
N ALA A 544 -0.16 0.10 23.50
CA ALA A 544 -1.46 -0.28 22.97
C ALA A 544 -1.67 -1.81 22.98
N ARG A 545 -2.93 -2.23 23.05
CA ARG A 545 -3.29 -3.66 22.94
C ARG A 545 -3.06 -4.22 21.55
N PHE A 546 -3.51 -3.51 20.52
CA PHE A 546 -3.44 -3.93 19.12
C PHE A 546 -2.80 -2.88 18.22
N GLY A 547 -3.03 -1.60 18.47
CA GLY A 547 -2.43 -0.50 17.75
C GLY A 547 -3.04 0.84 18.12
N ALA A 548 -2.19 1.86 18.27
CA ALA A 548 -2.51 3.25 18.50
C ALA A 548 -1.98 4.13 17.37
N PHE A 549 -2.78 5.08 16.91
CA PHE A 549 -2.51 5.86 15.69
C PHE A 549 -2.85 7.33 15.86
N GLN A 550 -2.19 8.18 15.11
CA GLN A 550 -2.52 9.59 14.91
C GLN A 550 -2.63 10.38 16.23
N PRO A 551 -1.55 10.42 17.02
CA PRO A 551 -1.53 11.10 18.32
C PRO A 551 -1.65 12.61 18.15
N ILE A 552 -2.35 13.27 19.09
CA ILE A 552 -2.37 14.71 19.23
C ILE A 552 -2.67 15.08 20.69
N LEU A 553 -1.99 16.10 21.21
CA LEU A 553 -2.27 16.61 22.56
C LEU A 553 -3.45 17.57 22.55
N ASP A 554 -4.25 17.50 23.58
CA ASP A 554 -5.24 18.54 23.90
C ASP A 554 -4.60 19.67 24.74
N LYS A 555 -5.37 20.72 25.02
CA LYS A 555 -4.92 21.89 25.81
C LYS A 555 -4.47 21.57 27.23
N ASN A 556 -4.86 20.41 27.78
CA ASN A 556 -4.47 19.96 29.12
C ASN A 556 -3.19 19.11 29.09
N GLY A 557 -2.67 18.80 27.93
CA GLY A 557 -1.55 17.90 27.71
C GLY A 557 -1.95 16.41 27.73
N ASP A 558 -3.25 16.10 27.69
CA ASP A 558 -3.75 14.74 27.49
C ASP A 558 -3.67 14.35 26.03
N LEU A 559 -3.45 13.08 25.75
CA LEU A 559 -3.26 12.57 24.39
C LEU A 559 -4.58 12.02 23.84
N LEU A 560 -5.00 12.56 22.69
CA LEU A 560 -6.03 11.95 21.83
C LEU A 560 -5.38 11.08 20.76
N LEU A 561 -5.96 9.94 20.46
CA LEU A 561 -5.48 9.03 19.43
C LEU A 561 -6.61 8.12 18.92
N SER A 562 -6.34 7.39 17.83
CA SER A 562 -7.21 6.33 17.34
C SER A 562 -6.67 4.98 17.85
N ASP A 563 -7.48 4.26 18.65
CA ASP A 563 -7.19 2.92 19.18
C ASP A 563 -7.88 1.85 18.35
N TYR A 564 -7.15 0.80 17.95
CA TYR A 564 -7.69 -0.28 17.16
C TYR A 564 -8.29 -1.41 18.02
N LYS A 565 -9.51 -1.82 17.64
CA LYS A 565 -10.25 -2.98 18.19
C LYS A 565 -10.79 -3.84 17.05
N THR A 566 -11.27 -5.03 17.34
CA THR A 566 -11.87 -5.91 16.29
C THR A 566 -13.04 -5.25 15.54
N ALA A 567 -13.78 -4.34 16.18
CA ALA A 567 -14.89 -3.60 15.57
C ALA A 567 -14.46 -2.36 14.76
N GLY A 568 -13.17 -1.98 14.78
CA GLY A 568 -12.64 -0.83 14.05
C GLY A 568 -11.77 0.07 14.93
N TYR A 569 -11.74 1.36 14.59
CA TYR A 569 -10.93 2.35 15.29
C TYR A 569 -11.82 3.29 16.09
N ASP A 570 -11.47 3.49 17.35
CA ASP A 570 -12.12 4.43 18.27
C ASP A 570 -11.23 5.62 18.59
N VAL A 571 -11.83 6.81 18.75
CA VAL A 571 -11.13 7.90 19.43
C VAL A 571 -11.11 7.65 20.92
N VAL A 572 -9.91 7.69 21.48
CA VAL A 572 -9.67 7.54 22.92
C VAL A 572 -8.79 8.67 23.43
N LYS A 573 -8.87 8.90 24.76
CA LYS A 573 -8.01 9.83 25.47
C LYS A 573 -7.12 9.08 26.44
N VAL A 574 -5.85 9.47 26.52
CA VAL A 574 -4.89 9.03 27.54
C VAL A 574 -4.51 10.24 28.37
N LYS A 575 -4.82 10.20 29.66
CA LYS A 575 -4.40 11.26 30.58
C LYS A 575 -2.89 11.24 30.74
N LYS A 576 -2.28 12.42 30.86
CA LYS A 576 -0.82 12.54 30.96
C LYS A 576 -0.20 11.74 32.11
N GLU A 577 -0.96 11.56 33.25
CA GLU A 577 -0.53 10.72 34.36
C GLU A 577 -0.50 9.22 34.06
N HIS A 578 -1.11 8.80 32.95
CA HIS A 578 -1.14 7.41 32.50
C HIS A 578 -0.15 7.15 31.34
N PHE A 579 0.69 8.13 30.98
CA PHE A 579 1.71 7.92 29.96
C PHE A 579 2.71 6.88 30.43
N ASP A 580 3.06 5.98 29.53
CA ASP A 580 4.22 5.11 29.70
C ASP A 580 5.51 5.98 29.63
N THR A 581 6.57 5.54 30.28
CA THR A 581 7.85 6.28 30.33
C THR A 581 9.02 5.38 29.98
N VAL A 582 8.78 4.39 29.14
CA VAL A 582 9.81 3.41 28.74
C VAL A 582 10.66 3.96 27.61
N VAL A 583 11.94 4.23 27.91
CA VAL A 583 12.94 4.54 26.88
C VAL A 583 13.11 3.31 25.98
N THR A 584 12.95 3.49 24.70
CA THR A 584 12.94 2.40 23.73
C THR A 584 14.19 2.42 22.86
N ASP A 585 14.86 1.28 22.79
CA ASP A 585 16.04 1.08 21.94
C ASP A 585 15.62 0.69 20.51
N PHE A 586 15.57 1.63 19.61
CA PHE A 586 15.19 1.42 18.21
C PHE A 586 16.21 0.57 17.41
N SER A 587 17.39 0.31 17.95
CA SER A 587 18.36 -0.62 17.33
C SER A 587 17.99 -2.10 17.55
N LYS A 588 17.01 -2.40 18.40
CA LYS A 588 16.54 -3.76 18.75
C LYS A 588 15.07 -3.98 18.42
N PRO A 589 14.70 -3.91 17.14
CA PRO A 589 13.31 -4.02 16.75
C PRO A 589 12.74 -5.42 16.98
N HIS A 590 11.42 -5.48 17.13
CA HIS A 590 10.68 -6.74 17.23
C HIS A 590 10.92 -7.64 16.02
N LYS A 591 11.10 -8.93 16.28
CA LYS A 591 11.25 -9.97 15.25
C LYS A 591 9.90 -10.67 15.02
N TYR A 592 9.40 -10.59 13.81
CA TYR A 592 8.15 -11.25 13.41
C TYR A 592 8.40 -12.72 13.14
N TYR A 593 8.21 -13.57 14.13
CA TYR A 593 8.50 -15.01 14.06
C TYR A 593 8.02 -15.69 12.78
N PHE A 594 6.82 -15.37 12.33
CA PHE A 594 6.23 -15.97 11.13
C PHE A 594 7.00 -15.58 9.85
N ALA A 595 7.38 -14.32 9.72
CA ALA A 595 8.21 -13.84 8.62
C ALA A 595 9.63 -14.43 8.67
N GLU A 596 10.23 -14.50 9.87
CA GLU A 596 11.56 -15.10 10.07
C GLU A 596 11.57 -16.58 9.66
N ALA A 597 10.54 -17.34 10.06
CA ALA A 597 10.44 -18.77 9.71
C ALA A 597 10.31 -18.98 8.18
N LEU A 598 9.52 -18.15 7.50
CA LEU A 598 9.38 -18.18 6.03
C LEU A 598 10.70 -17.82 5.35
N THR A 599 11.41 -16.83 5.85
CA THR A 599 12.71 -16.39 5.32
C THR A 599 13.76 -17.49 5.52
N ALA A 600 13.83 -18.10 6.71
CA ALA A 600 14.76 -19.18 7.00
C ALA A 600 14.54 -20.39 6.07
N GLN A 601 13.28 -20.79 5.84
CA GLN A 601 12.96 -21.87 4.90
C GLN A 601 13.40 -21.54 3.46
N ALA A 602 13.34 -20.27 3.08
CA ALA A 602 13.66 -19.85 1.72
C ALA A 602 15.16 -19.76 1.44
N GLN A 603 16.01 -19.59 2.45
CA GLN A 603 17.46 -19.30 2.28
C GLN A 603 18.17 -20.31 1.38
N GLU A 604 17.84 -21.60 1.48
CA GLU A 604 18.46 -22.66 0.66
C GLU A 604 18.04 -22.61 -0.82
N HIS A 605 17.02 -21.82 -1.14
CA HIS A 605 16.41 -21.73 -2.46
C HIS A 605 16.66 -20.38 -3.16
N LEU A 606 17.27 -19.44 -2.46
CA LEU A 606 17.57 -18.12 -2.99
C LEU A 606 19.03 -18.06 -3.46
N THR A 607 19.23 -17.38 -4.57
CA THR A 607 20.57 -17.06 -5.05
C THR A 607 21.11 -15.90 -4.22
N PRO A 608 22.27 -16.06 -3.57
CA PRO A 608 22.92 -14.97 -2.86
C PRO A 608 23.17 -13.76 -3.79
N LYS A 609 22.99 -12.55 -3.28
CA LYS A 609 23.24 -11.35 -4.05
C LYS A 609 24.74 -11.21 -4.34
N ASP A 610 25.10 -11.16 -5.63
CA ASP A 610 26.45 -10.86 -6.09
C ASP A 610 26.54 -9.38 -6.47
N SER A 611 27.19 -8.58 -5.63
CA SER A 611 27.32 -7.15 -5.85
C SER A 611 28.07 -6.81 -7.14
N VAL A 612 29.07 -7.61 -7.54
CA VAL A 612 29.84 -7.38 -8.77
C VAL A 612 28.96 -7.64 -10.01
N ALA A 613 28.17 -8.70 -9.97
CA ALA A 613 27.22 -8.99 -11.05
C ALA A 613 26.11 -7.93 -11.12
N SER A 614 25.58 -7.48 -9.99
CA SER A 614 24.58 -6.40 -9.93
C SER A 614 25.13 -5.07 -10.44
N ASP A 615 26.36 -4.68 -10.08
CA ASP A 615 27.00 -3.46 -10.60
C ASP A 615 27.24 -3.53 -12.10
N LYS A 616 27.66 -4.68 -12.60
CA LYS A 616 27.81 -4.92 -14.05
C LYS A 616 26.47 -4.76 -14.78
N LEU A 617 25.42 -5.41 -14.29
CA LEU A 617 24.07 -5.30 -14.84
C LEU A 617 23.56 -3.86 -14.81
N PHE A 618 23.78 -3.15 -13.70
CA PHE A 618 23.42 -1.74 -13.60
C PHE A 618 24.07 -0.90 -14.69
N ASN A 619 25.39 -1.04 -14.88
CA ASN A 619 26.12 -0.30 -15.90
C ASN A 619 25.67 -0.68 -17.33
N GLU A 620 25.37 -1.95 -17.58
CA GLU A 620 24.83 -2.42 -18.84
C GLU A 620 23.48 -1.75 -19.14
N ILE A 621 22.55 -1.73 -18.18
CA ILE A 621 21.24 -1.08 -18.32
C ILE A 621 21.39 0.42 -18.54
N GLN A 622 22.33 1.09 -17.86
CA GLN A 622 22.60 2.52 -18.07
C GLN A 622 23.11 2.80 -19.51
N SER A 623 23.80 1.84 -20.12
CA SER A 623 24.34 1.98 -21.49
C SER A 623 23.35 1.64 -22.60
N LEU A 624 22.18 1.03 -22.28
CA LEU A 624 21.18 0.67 -23.28
C LEU A 624 20.66 1.91 -24.03
N GLU A 625 20.51 1.79 -25.33
CA GLU A 625 19.94 2.84 -26.17
C GLU A 625 18.39 2.82 -26.10
N ALA A 626 17.81 3.89 -25.59
CA ALA A 626 16.37 4.08 -25.63
C ALA A 626 15.89 4.48 -27.01
N LYS A 627 14.87 3.82 -27.54
CA LYS A 627 14.30 4.09 -28.85
C LYS A 627 12.93 4.74 -28.74
N LYS A 628 12.58 5.55 -29.74
CA LYS A 628 11.23 6.11 -29.79
C LYS A 628 10.19 5.00 -29.98
N TYR A 629 9.23 4.90 -29.08
CA TYR A 629 8.11 3.97 -29.23
C TYR A 629 7.18 4.41 -30.34
N SER A 630 7.07 3.60 -31.39
CA SER A 630 6.22 3.90 -32.54
C SER A 630 4.82 3.32 -32.36
N LYS A 631 3.86 4.14 -31.91
CA LYS A 631 2.45 3.73 -31.77
C LYS A 631 1.89 3.17 -33.09
N ALA A 632 2.20 3.81 -34.22
CA ALA A 632 1.74 3.37 -35.54
C ALA A 632 2.41 2.05 -35.98
N GLY A 633 3.71 1.88 -35.70
CA GLY A 633 4.43 0.64 -36.00
C GLY A 633 3.91 -0.55 -35.18
N HIS A 634 3.49 -0.32 -33.95
CA HIS A 634 2.96 -1.36 -33.08
C HIS A 634 1.47 -1.68 -33.34
N LEU A 635 0.75 -0.83 -34.07
CA LEU A 635 -0.65 -1.07 -34.44
C LEU A 635 -0.85 -2.38 -35.21
N PHE A 636 0.15 -2.78 -36.00
CA PHE A 636 0.15 -4.00 -36.80
C PHE A 636 1.08 -5.09 -36.27
N ASN A 637 1.64 -4.91 -35.09
CA ASN A 637 2.46 -5.93 -34.45
C ASN A 637 1.55 -6.85 -33.63
N PHE A 638 1.07 -7.94 -34.23
CA PHE A 638 0.18 -8.92 -33.60
C PHE A 638 0.94 -9.75 -32.56
N HIS A 639 1.20 -9.18 -31.41
CA HIS A 639 1.86 -9.83 -30.27
C HIS A 639 0.88 -10.55 -29.35
N SER A 640 -0.41 -10.23 -29.44
CA SER A 640 -1.47 -10.86 -28.68
C SER A 640 -2.75 -10.93 -29.52
N TRP A 641 -3.61 -11.89 -29.23
CA TRP A 641 -4.92 -11.93 -29.84
C TRP A 641 -5.96 -12.41 -28.83
N ALA A 642 -7.09 -11.73 -28.78
CA ALA A 642 -8.23 -12.07 -27.96
C ALA A 642 -9.51 -11.84 -28.79
N PRO A 643 -10.15 -12.91 -29.28
CA PRO A 643 -11.36 -12.77 -30.10
C PRO A 643 -12.55 -12.21 -29.33
N PHE A 644 -12.48 -12.24 -27.98
CA PHE A 644 -13.49 -11.71 -27.09
C PHE A 644 -12.81 -10.80 -26.07
N TYR A 645 -13.35 -9.60 -25.87
CA TYR A 645 -12.92 -8.69 -24.82
C TYR A 645 -13.75 -8.95 -23.56
N TYR A 646 -13.05 -9.25 -22.44
CA TYR A 646 -13.65 -9.30 -21.12
C TYR A 646 -13.04 -8.19 -20.28
N ASN A 647 -13.87 -7.41 -19.64
CA ASN A 647 -13.38 -6.54 -18.56
C ASN A 647 -13.26 -7.41 -17.30
N VAL A 648 -12.04 -7.94 -17.07
CA VAL A 648 -11.77 -8.85 -15.94
C VAL A 648 -11.94 -8.13 -14.61
N ASP A 649 -11.64 -6.82 -14.56
CA ASP A 649 -11.77 -6.02 -13.34
C ASP A 649 -13.21 -5.95 -12.87
N ARG A 650 -14.17 -5.81 -13.78
CA ARG A 650 -15.61 -5.89 -13.44
C ARG A 650 -16.05 -7.27 -12.91
N ILE A 651 -15.39 -8.34 -13.35
CA ILE A 651 -15.73 -9.69 -12.87
C ILE A 651 -15.10 -9.91 -11.49
N MET A 652 -13.91 -9.37 -11.25
CA MET A 652 -13.23 -9.50 -9.96
C MET A 652 -13.80 -8.57 -8.88
N ASP A 653 -14.29 -7.39 -9.24
CA ASP A 653 -15.02 -6.49 -8.33
C ASP A 653 -16.39 -7.04 -7.92
N MET A 654 -16.95 -7.98 -8.67
CA MET A 654 -18.21 -8.68 -8.34
C MET A 654 -18.02 -9.96 -7.52
N SER A 655 -16.78 -10.38 -7.24
CA SER A 655 -16.42 -11.56 -6.45
C SER A 655 -15.74 -11.20 -5.14
#